data_fa42327c7648a2abbeb3d174e990a47d
#
_entry.id   fa42327c7648a2abbeb3d174e990a47d
#
_cell.length_a   1.000
_cell.length_b   1.000
_cell.length_c   1.000
_cell.angle_alpha   90.00
_cell.angle_beta   90.00
_cell.angle_gamma   90.00
#
_symmetry.space_group_name_H-M   'P 1'
#
loop_
_entity.id
_entity.type
_entity.pdbx_description
1 polymer ?
#
loop_
_entity_poly.entity_id
_entity_poly.type
_entity_poly.pdbx_seq_one_letter_code
_entity_poly.pdbx_strand_id
1 'polypeptide(L)'
;MTPSRSEYNARHLSVLEGLEAVRKRPGMYIGSTDSRGLMHCLWEIIDNSVDEALAGFGHQITVILHADGSVEVHDDGRGIPIDLEPRTGLTGVEVVFTKLHAGGKFGGGSYSASGGLHGVGASVVNALSARLDVQVDRGGKTYQMSFRHGEPGRFRDQGRPSPHAPFEPFVEGSVLDVVGKAKRGVTGTRIRYWADEQIFTPDARFSYEELAKRARQTSFLIPGLRITVRDQRGLPGTPGEFGAHEEVFQHDGGIAEFVEYLAVDSSVTDVWRLHGEGRFTETVPVLDENGRSKLTEVDRTCEVDVALRWGIGYDTSLRTFVNIIATPKGGTHQAGFEAAMLKTFRKQIEANARKLKAGNDKVEKDDVLAGLTAVLTVRLAEPQFEGQTKEVLGTPAVRQIVSRVVEKEMTARLTATNRHDKQQASQLLEKVVAEMKSRISARVHKETQRRKNALETSSMPAKLVECRSNDVERSELFIVEGDSALGTARLARSSNYQALLPIRGKILNVQKASITDMLANSECAALIQVIGAGSGRTFDLDAARYGKVIMMTDADVDGAHIRTLLLTLFYRYMRPLVEAGRVYAAVPPLHRVEIVAPGGKSNETVYTYSERQLADLLARIEAEGRRYKEPIQRYKGLGEMDADQLAETTMDVRHRMLRRIRVEDAEAAEHAFSLLMGSEVAPRKDFIIEGATHLDQERIDA
;
A
#
# COMPACT_ATOMS: atom_id res chain seq x y z
N MET A 1 18.00 49.88 -5.64
CA MET A 1 16.95 50.04 -6.62
C MET A 1 15.81 49.12 -6.19
N THR A 2 14.73 49.66 -5.64
CA THR A 2 13.52 48.97 -5.27
C THR A 2 12.81 48.54 -6.58
N PRO A 3 12.38 47.28 -6.76
CA PRO A 3 11.62 46.86 -7.93
C PRO A 3 10.29 47.64 -7.95
N SER A 4 10.02 48.32 -9.07
CA SER A 4 8.74 49.00 -9.29
C SER A 4 7.63 47.97 -9.12
N ARG A 5 6.62 48.27 -8.30
CA ARG A 5 5.34 47.51 -8.28
C ARG A 5 4.74 47.61 -9.69
N SER A 6 4.91 46.55 -10.48
CA SER A 6 4.12 46.39 -11.68
C SER A 6 2.65 46.35 -11.23
N GLU A 7 1.83 47.27 -11.72
CA GLU A 7 0.41 47.29 -11.43
C GLU A 7 -0.20 45.96 -11.86
N TYR A 8 -0.56 45.13 -10.90
CA TYR A 8 -1.29 43.88 -11.14
C TYR A 8 -2.70 44.26 -11.61
N ASN A 9 -3.00 43.98 -12.87
CA ASN A 9 -4.28 44.30 -13.48
C ASN A 9 -4.84 43.11 -14.27
N ALA A 10 -6.06 43.19 -14.77
CA ALA A 10 -6.74 42.11 -15.46
C ALA A 10 -5.99 41.52 -16.66
N ARG A 11 -5.05 42.31 -17.28
CA ARG A 11 -4.23 41.82 -18.40
C ARG A 11 -3.21 40.73 -17.97
N HIS A 12 -2.96 40.58 -16.68
CA HIS A 12 -2.09 39.54 -16.12
C HIS A 12 -2.86 38.27 -15.73
N LEU A 13 -4.22 38.27 -15.90
CA LEU A 13 -5.04 37.10 -15.69
C LEU A 13 -5.04 36.26 -16.99
N SER A 14 -4.59 35.02 -16.93
CA SER A 14 -4.78 34.03 -17.99
C SER A 14 -5.98 33.15 -17.64
N VAL A 15 -6.97 33.11 -18.52
CA VAL A 15 -8.10 32.18 -18.42
C VAL A 15 -7.74 30.93 -19.24
N LEU A 16 -7.81 29.79 -18.60
CA LEU A 16 -7.61 28.49 -19.23
C LEU A 16 -8.95 27.79 -19.31
N GLU A 17 -9.34 27.33 -20.48
CA GLU A 17 -10.60 26.66 -20.68
C GLU A 17 -10.40 25.19 -21.11
N GLY A 18 -11.34 24.33 -20.72
CA GLY A 18 -11.41 22.95 -21.17
C GLY A 18 -10.13 22.14 -20.86
N LEU A 19 -9.70 21.35 -21.83
CA LEU A 19 -8.56 20.44 -21.72
C LEU A 19 -7.19 21.12 -21.64
N GLU A 20 -7.09 22.38 -22.10
CA GLU A 20 -5.86 23.16 -21.98
C GLU A 20 -5.48 23.41 -20.50
N ALA A 21 -6.49 23.64 -19.65
CA ALA A 21 -6.29 23.80 -18.21
C ALA A 21 -5.67 22.54 -17.59
N VAL A 22 -6.10 21.36 -18.03
CA VAL A 22 -5.57 20.07 -17.58
C VAL A 22 -4.09 19.92 -17.97
N ARG A 23 -3.74 20.21 -19.21
CA ARG A 23 -2.35 20.11 -19.69
C ARG A 23 -1.40 21.08 -18.99
N LYS A 24 -1.85 22.29 -18.67
CA LYS A 24 -1.03 23.30 -17.97
C LYS A 24 -0.87 23.02 -16.46
N ARG A 25 -1.83 22.32 -15.83
CA ARG A 25 -1.79 22.02 -14.40
C ARG A 25 -2.20 20.58 -14.12
N PRO A 26 -1.47 19.58 -14.66
CA PRO A 26 -1.84 18.17 -14.53
C PRO A 26 -1.92 17.72 -13.07
N GLY A 27 -1.04 18.22 -12.19
CA GLY A 27 -1.03 17.87 -10.77
C GLY A 27 -2.33 18.17 -10.02
N MET A 28 -3.18 19.09 -10.51
CA MET A 28 -4.50 19.36 -9.93
C MET A 28 -5.48 18.20 -10.17
N TYR A 29 -5.29 17.43 -11.25
CA TYR A 29 -6.20 16.37 -11.69
C TYR A 29 -5.68 14.97 -11.36
N ILE A 30 -4.36 14.76 -11.45
CA ILE A 30 -3.73 13.44 -11.28
C ILE A 30 -2.72 13.39 -10.11
N GLY A 31 -2.62 14.47 -9.33
CA GLY A 31 -1.79 14.56 -8.14
C GLY A 31 -0.29 14.79 -8.39
N SER A 32 0.31 14.11 -9.38
CA SER A 32 1.72 14.24 -9.75
C SER A 32 1.93 13.90 -11.23
N THR A 33 3.13 14.14 -11.75
CA THR A 33 3.51 13.77 -13.13
C THR A 33 4.58 12.66 -13.17
N ASP A 34 4.83 12.03 -12.04
CA ASP A 34 5.67 10.83 -11.90
C ASP A 34 4.88 9.54 -12.18
N SER A 35 5.44 8.38 -11.86
CA SER A 35 4.77 7.08 -12.03
C SER A 35 3.42 7.00 -11.31
N ARG A 36 3.21 7.71 -10.18
CA ARG A 36 1.93 7.71 -9.46
C ARG A 36 0.84 8.40 -10.26
N GLY A 37 1.15 9.57 -10.84
CA GLY A 37 0.21 10.27 -11.71
C GLY A 37 -0.09 9.48 -12.99
N LEU A 38 0.92 8.81 -13.55
CA LEU A 38 0.76 7.94 -14.70
C LEU A 38 -0.17 6.74 -14.38
N MET A 39 0.02 6.10 -13.23
CA MET A 39 -0.88 5.04 -12.75
C MET A 39 -2.29 5.57 -12.47
N HIS A 40 -2.41 6.82 -11.97
CA HIS A 40 -3.72 7.44 -11.77
C HIS A 40 -4.51 7.56 -13.09
N CYS A 41 -3.87 7.96 -14.18
CA CYS A 41 -4.49 7.95 -15.50
C CYS A 41 -5.01 6.55 -15.90
N LEU A 42 -4.24 5.51 -15.64
CA LEU A 42 -4.67 4.14 -15.91
C LEU A 42 -5.88 3.74 -15.06
N TRP A 43 -5.88 4.13 -13.77
CA TRP A 43 -7.00 3.87 -12.89
C TRP A 43 -8.30 4.52 -13.36
N GLU A 44 -8.26 5.74 -13.86
CA GLU A 44 -9.45 6.43 -14.37
C GLU A 44 -10.07 5.70 -15.57
N ILE A 45 -9.27 5.08 -16.42
CA ILE A 45 -9.78 4.29 -17.56
C ILE A 45 -10.31 2.94 -17.08
N ILE A 46 -9.59 2.24 -16.20
CA ILE A 46 -10.02 0.94 -15.65
C ILE A 46 -11.31 1.10 -14.85
N ASP A 47 -11.41 2.14 -14.02
CA ASP A 47 -12.59 2.38 -13.16
C ASP A 47 -13.86 2.62 -13.99
N ASN A 48 -13.75 3.15 -15.21
CA ASN A 48 -14.91 3.26 -16.12
C ASN A 48 -15.41 1.87 -16.57
N SER A 49 -14.50 0.95 -16.91
CA SER A 49 -14.84 -0.44 -17.24
C SER A 49 -15.38 -1.21 -16.02
N VAL A 50 -14.81 -0.94 -14.85
CA VAL A 50 -15.27 -1.53 -13.57
C VAL A 50 -16.66 -1.02 -13.19
N ASP A 51 -17.01 0.25 -13.49
CA ASP A 51 -18.35 0.79 -13.28
C ASP A 51 -19.40 0.10 -14.15
N GLU A 52 -19.08 -0.29 -15.39
CA GLU A 52 -19.96 -1.13 -16.23
C GLU A 52 -20.20 -2.51 -15.59
N ALA A 53 -19.13 -3.12 -15.05
CA ALA A 53 -19.24 -4.40 -14.34
C ALA A 53 -20.05 -4.28 -13.05
N LEU A 54 -19.83 -3.22 -12.26
CA LEU A 54 -20.57 -2.92 -11.03
C LEU A 54 -22.08 -2.71 -11.31
N ALA A 55 -22.39 -2.13 -12.47
CA ALA A 55 -23.77 -1.96 -12.93
C ALA A 55 -24.37 -3.24 -13.54
N GLY A 56 -23.61 -4.34 -13.62
CA GLY A 56 -24.06 -5.64 -14.12
C GLY A 56 -24.05 -5.78 -15.64
N PHE A 57 -23.34 -4.92 -16.37
CA PHE A 57 -23.31 -4.92 -17.83
C PHE A 57 -22.01 -5.48 -18.44
N GLY A 58 -20.94 -5.63 -17.65
CA GLY A 58 -19.66 -6.19 -18.08
C GLY A 58 -19.21 -7.33 -17.17
N HIS A 59 -18.50 -8.30 -17.74
CA HIS A 59 -17.98 -9.46 -17.02
C HIS A 59 -16.48 -9.68 -17.21
N GLN A 60 -15.89 -8.98 -18.20
CA GLN A 60 -14.49 -9.16 -18.54
C GLN A 60 -13.82 -7.79 -18.77
N ILE A 61 -12.64 -7.63 -18.19
CA ILE A 61 -11.77 -6.48 -18.42
C ILE A 61 -10.38 -7.04 -18.76
N THR A 62 -9.77 -6.54 -19.82
CA THR A 62 -8.40 -6.87 -20.19
C THR A 62 -7.56 -5.59 -20.19
N VAL A 63 -6.45 -5.61 -19.46
CA VAL A 63 -5.49 -4.51 -19.42
C VAL A 63 -4.17 -4.99 -19.99
N ILE A 64 -3.63 -4.28 -20.97
CA ILE A 64 -2.39 -4.64 -21.68
C ILE A 64 -1.39 -3.51 -21.58
N LEU A 65 -0.22 -3.80 -21.02
CA LEU A 65 0.94 -2.92 -21.07
C LEU A 65 1.76 -3.31 -22.30
N HIS A 66 1.69 -2.49 -23.35
CA HIS A 66 2.35 -2.81 -24.63
C HIS A 66 3.84 -2.46 -24.63
N ALA A 67 4.61 -3.16 -25.47
CA ALA A 67 6.05 -2.95 -25.62
C ALA A 67 6.41 -1.55 -26.19
N ASP A 68 5.46 -0.88 -26.85
CA ASP A 68 5.62 0.48 -27.39
C ASP A 68 5.31 1.59 -26.40
N GLY A 69 5.15 1.25 -25.12
CA GLY A 69 4.87 2.20 -24.04
C GLY A 69 3.38 2.58 -23.92
N SER A 70 2.51 2.10 -24.82
CA SER A 70 1.07 2.32 -24.68
C SER A 70 0.43 1.38 -23.68
N VAL A 71 -0.74 1.79 -23.20
CA VAL A 71 -1.62 0.96 -22.37
C VAL A 71 -2.96 0.80 -23.09
N GLU A 72 -3.51 -0.41 -23.03
CA GLU A 72 -4.83 -0.72 -23.55
C GLU A 72 -5.72 -1.27 -22.45
N VAL A 73 -6.96 -0.78 -22.38
CA VAL A 73 -8.02 -1.30 -21.53
C VAL A 73 -9.20 -1.65 -22.41
N HIS A 74 -9.69 -2.88 -22.28
CA HIS A 74 -10.81 -3.39 -23.04
C HIS A 74 -11.82 -4.05 -22.09
N ASP A 75 -13.09 -3.69 -22.22
CA ASP A 75 -14.21 -4.28 -21.50
C ASP A 75 -15.29 -4.83 -22.46
N ASP A 76 -16.15 -5.68 -21.94
CA ASP A 76 -17.33 -6.24 -22.61
C ASP A 76 -18.64 -5.58 -22.12
N GLY A 77 -18.56 -4.33 -21.62
CA GLY A 77 -19.72 -3.54 -21.19
C GLY A 77 -20.64 -3.12 -22.33
N ARG A 78 -21.56 -2.19 -22.04
CA ARG A 78 -22.53 -1.67 -23.06
C ARG A 78 -21.90 -0.92 -24.21
N GLY A 79 -20.64 -0.50 -24.07
CA GLY A 79 -19.97 0.42 -24.98
C GLY A 79 -20.44 1.87 -24.80
N ILE A 80 -19.52 2.82 -24.95
CA ILE A 80 -19.81 4.26 -24.89
C ILE A 80 -20.90 4.60 -25.93
N PRO A 81 -21.89 5.49 -25.62
CA PRO A 81 -22.89 5.94 -26.57
C PRO A 81 -22.25 6.52 -27.84
N ILE A 82 -22.76 6.11 -28.99
CA ILE A 82 -22.28 6.50 -30.32
C ILE A 82 -23.15 7.56 -30.99
N ASP A 83 -24.35 7.76 -30.48
CA ASP A 83 -25.32 8.75 -30.90
C ASP A 83 -24.89 10.16 -30.50
N LEU A 84 -25.51 11.16 -31.15
CA LEU A 84 -25.26 12.56 -30.88
C LEU A 84 -25.92 13.00 -29.58
N GLU A 85 -25.15 13.67 -28.71
CA GLU A 85 -25.70 14.31 -27.51
C GLU A 85 -26.44 15.58 -27.91
N PRO A 86 -27.75 15.74 -27.55
CA PRO A 86 -28.63 16.78 -28.10
C PRO A 86 -28.18 18.23 -27.85
N ARG A 87 -27.47 18.49 -26.74
CA ARG A 87 -27.05 19.85 -26.36
C ARG A 87 -25.77 20.30 -27.05
N THR A 88 -24.84 19.37 -27.28
CA THR A 88 -23.53 19.67 -27.85
C THR A 88 -23.47 19.38 -29.35
N GLY A 89 -24.33 18.49 -29.86
CA GLY A 89 -24.27 17.98 -31.22
C GLY A 89 -23.07 17.07 -31.51
N LEU A 90 -22.33 16.67 -30.46
CA LEU A 90 -21.17 15.80 -30.56
C LEU A 90 -21.59 14.34 -30.28
N THR A 91 -20.83 13.39 -30.81
CA THR A 91 -21.04 11.98 -30.47
C THR A 91 -20.73 11.73 -28.99
N GLY A 92 -21.41 10.75 -28.35
CA GLY A 92 -21.16 10.41 -26.96
C GLY A 92 -19.70 10.10 -26.68
N VAL A 93 -18.99 9.46 -27.61
CA VAL A 93 -17.54 9.22 -27.51
C VAL A 93 -16.78 10.55 -27.40
N GLU A 94 -17.04 11.51 -28.28
CA GLU A 94 -16.35 12.80 -28.23
C GLU A 94 -16.68 13.58 -26.97
N VAL A 95 -17.93 13.58 -26.53
CA VAL A 95 -18.37 14.23 -25.27
C VAL A 95 -17.58 13.69 -24.08
N VAL A 96 -17.48 12.36 -23.92
CA VAL A 96 -16.78 11.71 -22.80
C VAL A 96 -15.30 12.08 -22.77
N PHE A 97 -14.65 12.19 -23.92
CA PHE A 97 -13.21 12.44 -23.98
C PHE A 97 -12.80 13.91 -24.13
N THR A 98 -13.71 14.82 -24.49
CA THR A 98 -13.36 16.24 -24.70
C THR A 98 -14.03 17.21 -23.74
N LYS A 99 -15.12 16.80 -23.06
CA LYS A 99 -15.83 17.70 -22.14
C LYS A 99 -15.55 17.30 -20.69
N LEU A 100 -15.08 18.27 -19.91
CA LEU A 100 -14.99 18.12 -18.46
C LEU A 100 -16.40 18.12 -17.85
N HIS A 101 -16.59 17.33 -16.79
CA HIS A 101 -17.87 17.18 -16.11
C HIS A 101 -19.01 16.67 -17.01
N ALA A 102 -18.67 15.77 -17.95
CA ALA A 102 -19.64 15.12 -18.81
C ALA A 102 -19.63 13.60 -18.57
N GLY A 103 -20.80 12.97 -18.63
CA GLY A 103 -20.94 11.51 -18.49
C GLY A 103 -22.32 11.08 -18.03
N GLY A 104 -22.65 9.82 -18.28
CA GLY A 104 -23.95 9.20 -17.92
C GLY A 104 -24.11 8.88 -16.44
N LYS A 105 -23.15 9.25 -15.59
CA LYS A 105 -23.14 8.99 -14.14
C LYS A 105 -23.79 10.15 -13.33
N PHE A 106 -24.13 11.25 -13.98
CA PHE A 106 -24.84 12.36 -13.38
C PHE A 106 -26.36 12.19 -13.57
N GLY A 107 -27.14 12.21 -12.50
CA GLY A 107 -28.60 12.25 -12.57
C GLY A 107 -29.34 10.91 -12.41
N GLY A 108 -28.75 9.90 -11.81
CA GLY A 108 -29.49 8.78 -11.17
C GLY A 108 -30.18 7.75 -12.09
N GLY A 109 -29.97 7.78 -13.39
CA GLY A 109 -30.73 6.89 -14.31
C GLY A 109 -30.03 5.60 -14.75
N SER A 110 -28.71 5.60 -14.86
CA SER A 110 -27.98 4.49 -15.49
C SER A 110 -27.05 3.71 -14.56
N TYR A 111 -26.69 4.27 -13.41
CA TYR A 111 -25.79 3.65 -12.42
C TYR A 111 -26.33 3.86 -11.01
N SER A 112 -26.57 2.78 -10.29
CA SER A 112 -26.97 2.82 -8.87
C SER A 112 -25.81 3.08 -7.92
N ALA A 113 -24.60 2.75 -8.34
CA ALA A 113 -23.33 2.99 -7.66
C ALA A 113 -22.23 3.10 -8.71
N SER A 114 -21.26 4.00 -8.52
CA SER A 114 -20.10 4.11 -9.41
C SER A 114 -18.87 4.58 -8.65
N GLY A 115 -17.68 4.26 -9.16
CA GLY A 115 -16.40 4.79 -8.70
C GLY A 115 -16.07 6.14 -9.31
N GLY A 116 -16.49 6.36 -10.57
CA GLY A 116 -16.28 7.61 -11.31
C GLY A 116 -17.34 8.65 -10.98
N LEU A 117 -17.05 9.58 -10.06
CA LEU A 117 -18.02 10.55 -9.54
C LEU A 117 -17.95 11.92 -10.21
N HIS A 118 -16.81 12.28 -10.80
CA HIS A 118 -16.58 13.66 -11.24
C HIS A 118 -16.78 13.88 -12.73
N GLY A 119 -16.87 12.80 -13.55
CA GLY A 119 -17.03 12.89 -14.99
C GLY A 119 -15.88 13.60 -15.72
N VAL A 120 -14.66 13.52 -15.17
CA VAL A 120 -13.46 14.15 -15.73
C VAL A 120 -12.35 13.17 -16.11
N GLY A 121 -12.37 11.94 -15.56
CA GLY A 121 -11.25 11.01 -15.69
C GLY A 121 -10.85 10.73 -17.14
N ALA A 122 -11.77 10.33 -17.98
CA ALA A 122 -11.49 10.01 -19.39
C ALA A 122 -10.96 11.23 -20.17
N SER A 123 -11.55 12.41 -19.98
CA SER A 123 -11.13 13.65 -20.65
C SER A 123 -9.78 14.14 -20.13
N VAL A 124 -9.46 13.94 -18.84
CA VAL A 124 -8.14 14.23 -18.28
C VAL A 124 -7.08 13.32 -18.89
N VAL A 125 -7.34 12.01 -18.97
CA VAL A 125 -6.40 11.06 -19.60
C VAL A 125 -6.17 11.43 -21.06
N ASN A 126 -7.23 11.75 -21.79
CA ASN A 126 -7.13 12.22 -23.18
C ASN A 126 -6.25 13.47 -23.31
N ALA A 127 -6.47 14.47 -22.45
CA ALA A 127 -5.66 15.70 -22.46
C ALA A 127 -4.17 15.44 -22.18
N LEU A 128 -3.85 14.44 -21.34
CA LEU A 128 -2.49 14.08 -20.92
C LEU A 128 -1.85 12.98 -21.80
N SER A 129 -2.49 12.61 -22.91
CA SER A 129 -2.00 11.61 -23.85
C SER A 129 -1.47 12.27 -25.13
N ALA A 130 -0.34 11.79 -25.61
CA ALA A 130 0.17 12.14 -26.95
C ALA A 130 -0.73 11.57 -28.03
N ARG A 131 -1.31 10.40 -27.79
CA ARG A 131 -2.33 9.75 -28.61
C ARG A 131 -3.27 8.94 -27.72
N LEU A 132 -4.56 8.98 -28.06
CA LEU A 132 -5.57 8.12 -27.46
C LEU A 132 -6.52 7.63 -28.57
N ASP A 133 -6.69 6.31 -28.64
CA ASP A 133 -7.59 5.66 -29.61
C ASP A 133 -8.75 5.00 -28.82
N VAL A 134 -9.97 5.27 -29.22
CA VAL A 134 -11.18 4.67 -28.64
C VAL A 134 -11.87 3.83 -29.71
N GLN A 135 -12.12 2.57 -29.41
CA GLN A 135 -12.98 1.70 -30.21
C GLN A 135 -14.21 1.30 -29.38
N VAL A 136 -15.37 1.32 -30.04
CA VAL A 136 -16.64 0.93 -29.42
C VAL A 136 -17.33 -0.10 -30.30
N ASP A 137 -17.57 -1.28 -29.72
CA ASP A 137 -18.40 -2.32 -30.35
C ASP A 137 -19.86 -2.12 -29.95
N ARG A 138 -20.69 -1.75 -30.92
CA ARG A 138 -22.12 -1.50 -30.69
C ARG A 138 -22.93 -1.68 -31.97
N GLY A 139 -24.12 -2.26 -31.87
CA GLY A 139 -25.02 -2.43 -33.03
C GLY A 139 -24.44 -3.26 -34.17
N GLY A 140 -23.54 -4.22 -33.88
CA GLY A 140 -22.91 -5.09 -34.89
C GLY A 140 -21.79 -4.39 -35.68
N LYS A 141 -21.33 -3.25 -35.25
CA LYS A 141 -20.23 -2.48 -35.86
C LYS A 141 -19.20 -2.11 -34.81
N THR A 142 -17.94 -1.96 -35.24
CA THR A 142 -16.86 -1.38 -34.46
C THR A 142 -16.63 0.04 -34.94
N TYR A 143 -16.84 0.99 -34.05
CA TYR A 143 -16.62 2.42 -34.26
C TYR A 143 -15.27 2.83 -33.66
N GLN A 144 -14.64 3.84 -34.26
CA GLN A 144 -13.37 4.37 -33.76
C GLN A 144 -13.33 5.89 -33.81
N MET A 145 -12.72 6.49 -32.82
CA MET A 145 -12.28 7.88 -32.76
C MET A 145 -10.89 7.95 -32.16
N SER A 146 -10.04 8.81 -32.69
CA SER A 146 -8.69 9.04 -32.21
C SER A 146 -8.50 10.48 -31.77
N PHE A 147 -7.56 10.67 -30.81
CA PHE A 147 -7.28 12.00 -30.26
C PHE A 147 -5.78 12.22 -30.16
N ARG A 148 -5.34 13.44 -30.38
CA ARG A 148 -4.00 13.95 -30.11
C ARG A 148 -4.09 15.09 -29.10
N HIS A 149 -3.48 14.93 -27.91
CA HIS A 149 -3.47 15.95 -26.86
C HIS A 149 -4.88 16.48 -26.48
N GLY A 150 -5.90 15.62 -26.57
CA GLY A 150 -7.29 15.97 -26.34
C GLY A 150 -8.08 16.40 -27.58
N GLU A 151 -7.45 16.66 -28.69
CA GLU A 151 -8.09 17.08 -29.94
C GLU A 151 -8.55 15.87 -30.77
N PRO A 152 -9.84 15.79 -31.21
CA PRO A 152 -10.33 14.67 -31.99
C PRO A 152 -9.87 14.75 -33.46
N GLY A 153 -9.58 13.60 -34.05
CA GLY A 153 -9.12 13.54 -35.45
C GLY A 153 -8.75 12.12 -35.88
N ARG A 154 -7.92 12.03 -36.94
CA ARG A 154 -7.43 10.78 -37.50
C ARG A 154 -5.93 10.73 -37.55
N PHE A 155 -5.35 9.61 -37.18
CA PHE A 155 -3.94 9.29 -37.41
C PHE A 155 -3.78 8.57 -38.77
N ARG A 156 -2.74 8.93 -39.52
CA ARG A 156 -2.33 8.21 -40.73
C ARG A 156 -1.19 7.26 -40.38
N ASP A 157 -1.55 6.09 -39.81
CA ASP A 157 -0.58 5.07 -39.44
C ASP A 157 -0.01 4.35 -40.67
N GLN A 158 1.29 4.06 -40.65
CA GLN A 158 1.99 3.23 -41.62
C GLN A 158 2.18 1.81 -41.09
N GLY A 159 1.06 1.10 -40.82
CA GLY A 159 1.05 -0.26 -40.34
C GLY A 159 0.80 -0.37 -38.84
N ARG A 160 1.69 0.09 -37.95
CA ARG A 160 1.50 0.05 -36.48
C ARG A 160 1.07 1.42 -35.96
N PRO A 161 0.12 1.48 -35.00
CA PRO A 161 -0.24 2.71 -34.33
C PRO A 161 0.97 3.36 -33.65
N SER A 162 1.13 4.68 -33.87
CA SER A 162 2.22 5.45 -33.27
C SER A 162 1.73 6.85 -32.85
N PRO A 163 2.16 7.37 -31.69
CA PRO A 163 1.84 8.73 -31.28
C PRO A 163 2.49 9.80 -32.18
N HIS A 164 3.51 9.41 -32.95
CA HIS A 164 4.23 10.29 -33.88
C HIS A 164 3.69 10.26 -35.31
N ALA A 165 2.67 9.41 -35.59
CA ALA A 165 2.06 9.36 -36.91
C ALA A 165 1.42 10.72 -37.27
N PRO A 166 1.37 11.10 -38.59
CA PRO A 166 0.66 12.30 -39.03
C PRO A 166 -0.78 12.28 -38.52
N PHE A 167 -1.23 13.42 -38.01
CA PHE A 167 -2.57 13.57 -37.44
C PHE A 167 -3.34 14.67 -38.16
N GLU A 168 -4.58 14.41 -38.48
CA GLU A 168 -5.52 15.33 -39.08
C GLU A 168 -6.69 15.59 -38.14
N PRO A 169 -6.77 16.78 -37.52
CA PRO A 169 -7.90 17.13 -36.67
C PRO A 169 -9.19 17.23 -37.48
N PHE A 170 -10.33 16.97 -36.82
CA PHE A 170 -11.62 17.23 -37.44
C PHE A 170 -11.87 18.74 -37.48
N VAL A 171 -12.22 19.27 -38.66
CA VAL A 171 -12.45 20.70 -38.87
C VAL A 171 -13.91 21.06 -38.59
N GLU A 172 -14.84 20.19 -38.92
CA GLU A 172 -16.28 20.40 -38.74
C GLU A 172 -16.94 19.10 -38.26
N GLY A 173 -17.79 19.24 -37.22
CA GLY A 173 -18.61 18.16 -36.70
C GLY A 173 -17.87 17.04 -35.97
N SER A 174 -18.63 16.16 -35.35
CA SER A 174 -18.13 14.97 -34.69
C SER A 174 -18.18 13.79 -35.66
N VAL A 175 -17.04 13.14 -35.93
CA VAL A 175 -16.95 12.02 -36.85
C VAL A 175 -16.52 10.75 -36.10
N LEU A 176 -17.37 9.73 -36.19
CA LEU A 176 -17.09 8.42 -35.63
C LEU A 176 -16.95 7.41 -36.79
N ASP A 177 -15.73 6.94 -37.03
CA ASP A 177 -15.43 6.05 -38.15
C ASP A 177 -15.88 4.61 -37.86
N VAL A 178 -16.47 3.95 -38.87
CA VAL A 178 -16.74 2.53 -38.83
C VAL A 178 -15.55 1.76 -39.35
N VAL A 179 -14.80 1.12 -38.45
CA VAL A 179 -13.53 0.43 -38.80
C VAL A 179 -13.69 -1.08 -38.92
N GLY A 180 -14.82 -1.62 -38.52
CA GLY A 180 -15.05 -3.07 -38.56
C GLY A 180 -16.50 -3.49 -38.32
N LYS A 181 -16.71 -4.81 -38.34
CA LYS A 181 -17.97 -5.46 -37.94
C LYS A 181 -17.76 -6.18 -36.62
N ALA A 182 -18.55 -5.84 -35.62
CA ALA A 182 -18.64 -6.61 -34.39
C ALA A 182 -19.57 -7.83 -34.57
N LYS A 183 -19.33 -8.91 -33.85
CA LYS A 183 -20.26 -10.04 -33.80
C LYS A 183 -21.60 -9.57 -33.24
N ARG A 184 -22.71 -10.20 -33.71
CA ARG A 184 -24.05 -9.86 -33.20
C ARG A 184 -24.13 -10.08 -31.69
N GLY A 185 -24.58 -9.06 -30.96
CA GLY A 185 -24.72 -9.10 -29.50
C GLY A 185 -23.42 -8.80 -28.74
N VAL A 186 -22.28 -8.63 -29.41
CA VAL A 186 -21.05 -8.16 -28.78
C VAL A 186 -21.10 -6.64 -28.64
N THR A 187 -20.85 -6.18 -27.43
CA THR A 187 -20.67 -4.77 -27.07
C THR A 187 -19.41 -4.63 -26.24
N GLY A 188 -18.86 -3.44 -26.16
CA GLY A 188 -17.71 -3.14 -25.31
C GLY A 188 -17.00 -1.86 -25.71
N THR A 189 -16.04 -1.48 -24.89
CA THR A 189 -15.16 -0.34 -25.15
C THR A 189 -13.71 -0.79 -25.07
N ARG A 190 -12.90 -0.33 -26.01
CA ARG A 190 -11.45 -0.50 -26.00
C ARG A 190 -10.79 0.86 -26.10
N ILE A 191 -9.93 1.18 -25.14
CA ILE A 191 -9.19 2.43 -25.09
C ILE A 191 -7.71 2.08 -25.06
N ARG A 192 -6.95 2.62 -26.03
CA ARG A 192 -5.49 2.53 -26.04
C ARG A 192 -4.90 3.92 -26.07
N TYR A 193 -3.93 4.19 -25.19
CA TYR A 193 -3.31 5.51 -25.13
C TYR A 193 -1.80 5.45 -24.88
N TRP A 194 -1.13 6.48 -25.33
CA TRP A 194 0.28 6.80 -25.09
C TRP A 194 0.33 8.05 -24.25
N ALA A 195 0.89 7.96 -23.06
CA ALA A 195 1.09 9.11 -22.19
C ALA A 195 2.01 10.14 -22.87
N ASP A 196 1.76 11.43 -22.65
CA ASP A 196 2.53 12.50 -23.27
C ASP A 196 3.86 12.71 -22.52
N GLU A 197 4.98 12.42 -23.18
CA GLU A 197 6.32 12.59 -22.64
C GLU A 197 6.67 14.06 -22.30
N GLN A 198 5.91 15.04 -22.81
CA GLN A 198 6.05 16.44 -22.45
C GLN A 198 5.45 16.77 -21.08
N ILE A 199 4.57 15.90 -20.57
CA ILE A 199 3.85 16.08 -19.31
C ILE A 199 4.47 15.22 -18.20
N PHE A 200 4.71 13.94 -18.50
CA PHE A 200 5.23 12.99 -17.51
C PHE A 200 6.76 13.00 -17.45
N THR A 201 7.29 12.75 -16.25
CA THR A 201 8.75 12.68 -16.07
C THR A 201 9.36 11.52 -16.88
N PRO A 202 10.62 11.66 -17.37
CA PRO A 202 11.24 10.63 -18.23
C PRO A 202 11.39 9.25 -17.57
N ASP A 203 11.35 9.18 -16.25
CA ASP A 203 11.41 7.96 -15.44
C ASP A 203 10.04 7.39 -15.08
N ALA A 204 8.95 8.09 -15.38
CA ALA A 204 7.61 7.60 -15.14
C ALA A 204 7.34 6.29 -15.89
N ARG A 205 6.88 5.26 -15.18
CA ARG A 205 6.58 3.94 -15.75
C ARG A 205 5.30 3.37 -15.14
N PHE A 206 4.55 2.63 -15.94
CA PHE A 206 3.44 1.81 -15.43
C PHE A 206 4.00 0.65 -14.61
N SER A 207 3.52 0.50 -13.39
CA SER A 207 3.86 -0.61 -12.50
C SER A 207 2.91 -1.79 -12.74
N TYR A 208 3.47 -2.92 -13.16
CA TYR A 208 2.73 -4.18 -13.27
C TYR A 208 2.23 -4.67 -11.91
N GLU A 209 3.07 -4.57 -10.89
CA GLU A 209 2.76 -5.05 -9.53
C GLU A 209 1.57 -4.28 -8.93
N GLU A 210 1.56 -2.94 -9.04
CA GLU A 210 0.43 -2.13 -8.59
C GLU A 210 -0.85 -2.45 -9.37
N LEU A 211 -0.72 -2.67 -10.69
CA LEU A 211 -1.84 -3.03 -11.55
C LEU A 211 -2.42 -4.40 -11.17
N ALA A 212 -1.57 -5.42 -11.01
CA ALA A 212 -1.97 -6.76 -10.60
C ALA A 212 -2.63 -6.77 -9.21
N LYS A 213 -2.05 -6.03 -8.26
CA LYS A 213 -2.62 -5.85 -6.92
C LYS A 213 -4.01 -5.24 -6.95
N ARG A 214 -4.22 -4.16 -7.72
CA ARG A 214 -5.53 -3.51 -7.85
C ARG A 214 -6.53 -4.39 -8.60
N ALA A 215 -6.10 -5.09 -9.67
CA ALA A 215 -6.94 -6.01 -10.42
C ALA A 215 -7.46 -7.15 -9.52
N ARG A 216 -6.58 -7.75 -8.73
CA ARG A 216 -6.95 -8.76 -7.72
C ARG A 216 -7.95 -8.21 -6.72
N GLN A 217 -7.68 -7.05 -6.13
CA GLN A 217 -8.59 -6.40 -5.19
C GLN A 217 -9.97 -6.14 -5.81
N THR A 218 -10.02 -5.61 -7.04
CA THR A 218 -11.28 -5.31 -7.74
C THR A 218 -12.07 -6.58 -8.06
N SER A 219 -11.40 -7.67 -8.45
CA SER A 219 -12.07 -8.94 -8.73
C SER A 219 -12.72 -9.57 -7.48
N PHE A 220 -12.20 -9.32 -6.28
CA PHE A 220 -12.88 -9.69 -5.04
C PHE A 220 -14.10 -8.80 -4.72
N LEU A 221 -14.05 -7.50 -5.09
CA LEU A 221 -15.15 -6.56 -4.80
C LEU A 221 -16.36 -6.75 -5.74
N ILE A 222 -16.14 -7.32 -6.92
CA ILE A 222 -17.18 -7.59 -7.92
C ILE A 222 -17.13 -9.09 -8.25
N PRO A 223 -17.93 -9.93 -7.56
CA PRO A 223 -17.94 -11.38 -7.77
C PRO A 223 -18.19 -11.74 -9.23
N GLY A 224 -17.38 -12.67 -9.77
CA GLY A 224 -17.50 -13.14 -11.14
C GLY A 224 -16.83 -12.25 -12.21
N LEU A 225 -16.40 -11.02 -11.86
CA LEU A 225 -15.64 -10.18 -12.77
C LEU A 225 -14.27 -10.79 -13.06
N ARG A 226 -13.99 -11.04 -14.33
CA ARG A 226 -12.71 -11.54 -14.82
C ARG A 226 -11.83 -10.37 -15.27
N ILE A 227 -10.70 -10.15 -14.62
CA ILE A 227 -9.72 -9.14 -15.01
C ILE A 227 -8.45 -9.86 -15.47
N THR A 228 -8.08 -9.64 -16.74
CA THR A 228 -6.84 -10.15 -17.31
C THR A 228 -5.83 -9.02 -17.41
N VAL A 229 -4.67 -9.18 -16.82
CA VAL A 229 -3.55 -8.24 -16.91
C VAL A 229 -2.43 -8.88 -17.72
N ARG A 230 -2.02 -8.21 -18.78
CA ARG A 230 -0.99 -8.69 -19.71
C ARG A 230 0.14 -7.67 -19.83
N ASP A 231 1.35 -8.06 -19.53
CA ASP A 231 2.55 -7.23 -19.73
C ASP A 231 3.36 -7.74 -20.95
N GLN A 232 3.46 -6.90 -21.97
CA GLN A 232 4.17 -7.21 -23.21
C GLN A 232 5.51 -6.44 -23.32
N ARG A 233 5.92 -5.72 -22.28
CA ARG A 233 7.09 -4.82 -22.37
C ARG A 233 8.43 -5.55 -22.37
N GLY A 234 8.50 -6.81 -21.92
CA GLY A 234 9.75 -7.52 -21.73
C GLY A 234 10.57 -6.99 -20.54
N LEU A 235 11.41 -7.82 -19.93
CA LEU A 235 12.34 -7.35 -18.90
C LEU A 235 13.55 -6.68 -19.55
N PRO A 236 13.99 -5.49 -19.08
CA PRO A 236 15.22 -4.85 -19.59
C PRO A 236 16.43 -5.78 -19.39
N GLY A 237 17.05 -6.19 -20.47
CA GLY A 237 18.32 -6.94 -20.44
C GLY A 237 18.25 -8.42 -20.81
N THR A 238 17.07 -8.97 -21.12
CA THR A 238 16.92 -10.35 -21.64
C THR A 238 16.50 -10.33 -23.11
N PRO A 239 17.37 -10.64 -24.06
CA PRO A 239 16.96 -10.83 -25.44
C PRO A 239 16.13 -12.11 -25.57
N GLY A 240 14.83 -12.00 -25.76
CA GLY A 240 14.06 -12.98 -26.54
C GLY A 240 13.42 -14.18 -25.85
N GLU A 241 13.43 -14.37 -24.53
CA GLU A 241 12.94 -15.62 -23.92
C GLU A 241 11.89 -15.49 -22.79
N PHE A 242 11.46 -14.31 -22.38
CA PHE A 242 10.31 -14.21 -21.49
C PHE A 242 9.12 -13.64 -22.27
N GLY A 243 8.23 -14.55 -22.65
CA GLY A 243 6.96 -14.26 -23.27
C GLY A 243 6.13 -13.29 -22.40
N ALA A 244 5.12 -12.65 -23.01
CA ALA A 244 4.19 -11.80 -22.33
C ALA A 244 3.72 -12.43 -21.01
N HIS A 245 3.93 -11.73 -19.89
CA HIS A 245 3.40 -12.17 -18.61
C HIS A 245 1.90 -11.88 -18.57
N GLU A 246 1.09 -12.88 -18.26
CA GLU A 246 -0.35 -12.74 -18.18
C GLU A 246 -0.87 -13.35 -16.88
N GLU A 247 -1.61 -12.57 -16.13
CA GLU A 247 -2.35 -13.05 -14.96
C GLU A 247 -3.85 -12.79 -15.13
N VAL A 248 -4.65 -13.72 -14.61
CA VAL A 248 -6.11 -13.63 -14.61
C VAL A 248 -6.61 -13.64 -13.18
N PHE A 249 -7.39 -12.64 -12.84
CA PHE A 249 -8.02 -12.47 -11.54
C PHE A 249 -9.53 -12.63 -11.69
N GLN A 250 -10.09 -13.61 -11.01
CA GLN A 250 -11.53 -13.87 -10.97
C GLN A 250 -11.85 -14.55 -9.65
N HIS A 251 -12.78 -13.99 -8.90
CA HIS A 251 -13.15 -14.47 -7.57
C HIS A 251 -14.69 -14.48 -7.45
N ASP A 252 -15.26 -15.67 -7.38
CA ASP A 252 -16.71 -15.83 -7.31
C ASP A 252 -17.25 -15.70 -5.88
N GLY A 253 -16.41 -15.97 -4.87
CA GLY A 253 -16.73 -15.84 -3.44
C GLY A 253 -16.77 -14.40 -2.93
N GLY A 254 -16.33 -13.44 -3.75
CA GLY A 254 -16.42 -12.01 -3.44
C GLY A 254 -15.64 -11.60 -2.20
N ILE A 255 -16.21 -10.71 -1.37
CA ILE A 255 -15.54 -10.21 -0.19
C ILE A 255 -15.29 -11.26 0.89
N ALA A 256 -16.01 -12.38 0.89
CA ALA A 256 -15.75 -13.51 1.79
C ALA A 256 -14.43 -14.19 1.42
N GLU A 257 -14.22 -14.47 0.14
CA GLU A 257 -12.98 -15.00 -0.39
C GLU A 257 -11.82 -14.01 -0.18
N PHE A 258 -12.11 -12.71 -0.27
CA PHE A 258 -11.12 -11.68 0.02
C PHE A 258 -10.66 -11.71 1.49
N VAL A 259 -11.57 -11.93 2.43
CA VAL A 259 -11.22 -12.09 3.85
C VAL A 259 -10.37 -13.35 4.06
N GLU A 260 -10.67 -14.46 3.39
CA GLU A 260 -9.86 -15.68 3.43
C GLU A 260 -8.46 -15.43 2.87
N TYR A 261 -8.35 -14.72 1.75
CA TYR A 261 -7.08 -14.33 1.15
C TYR A 261 -6.24 -13.42 2.08
N LEU A 262 -6.88 -12.49 2.80
CA LEU A 262 -6.20 -11.57 3.73
C LEU A 262 -5.81 -12.24 5.06
N ALA A 263 -6.47 -13.32 5.41
CA ALA A 263 -6.31 -13.96 6.71
C ALA A 263 -5.14 -14.95 6.70
N VAL A 264 -4.12 -14.67 7.48
CA VAL A 264 -2.85 -15.42 7.53
C VAL A 264 -2.73 -16.36 8.71
N ASP A 265 -3.66 -16.30 9.67
CA ASP A 265 -3.62 -17.08 10.91
C ASP A 265 -4.75 -18.10 11.02
N SER A 266 -4.62 -19.03 11.98
CA SER A 266 -5.65 -20.00 12.28
C SER A 266 -6.93 -19.31 12.75
N SER A 267 -8.08 -19.78 12.26
CA SER A 267 -9.37 -19.16 12.53
C SER A 267 -9.94 -19.51 13.89
N VAL A 268 -10.55 -18.54 14.55
CA VAL A 268 -11.46 -18.70 15.70
C VAL A 268 -12.89 -18.84 15.21
N THR A 269 -13.23 -18.12 14.14
CA THR A 269 -14.55 -18.21 13.48
C THR A 269 -14.36 -18.51 11.99
N ASP A 270 -15.37 -19.09 11.37
CA ASP A 270 -15.51 -19.07 9.92
C ASP A 270 -15.65 -17.62 9.43
N VAL A 271 -15.59 -17.42 8.12
CA VAL A 271 -15.92 -16.11 7.55
C VAL A 271 -17.42 -15.88 7.67
N TRP A 272 -17.80 -14.86 8.43
CA TRP A 272 -19.19 -14.41 8.55
C TRP A 272 -19.44 -13.30 7.56
N ARG A 273 -20.59 -13.37 6.88
CA ARG A 273 -21.07 -12.30 6.02
C ARG A 273 -22.25 -11.61 6.69
N LEU A 274 -22.19 -10.27 6.74
CA LEU A 274 -23.25 -9.40 7.23
C LEU A 274 -23.71 -8.56 6.05
N HIS A 275 -25.01 -8.61 5.74
CA HIS A 275 -25.58 -7.90 4.61
C HIS A 275 -26.85 -7.18 4.99
N GLY A 276 -27.06 -6.00 4.42
CA GLY A 276 -28.31 -5.25 4.60
C GLY A 276 -28.28 -3.92 3.89
N GLU A 277 -29.43 -3.27 3.90
CA GLU A 277 -29.61 -1.95 3.28
C GLU A 277 -30.27 -0.95 4.22
N GLY A 278 -30.09 0.31 3.92
CA GLY A 278 -30.81 1.39 4.58
C GLY A 278 -31.11 2.54 3.63
N ARG A 279 -32.21 3.23 3.89
CA ARG A 279 -32.63 4.41 3.13
C ARG A 279 -32.39 5.67 3.95
N PHE A 280 -32.07 6.74 3.26
CA PHE A 280 -31.95 8.07 3.84
C PHE A 280 -32.34 9.12 2.80
N THR A 281 -32.83 10.27 3.28
CA THR A 281 -33.18 11.38 2.43
C THR A 281 -32.06 12.41 2.48
N GLU A 282 -31.66 12.92 1.33
CA GLU A 282 -30.62 13.93 1.18
C GLU A 282 -31.18 15.12 0.44
N THR A 283 -30.94 16.33 0.96
CA THR A 283 -31.34 17.58 0.29
C THR A 283 -30.20 18.00 -0.64
N VAL A 284 -30.43 17.92 -1.94
CA VAL A 284 -29.42 18.25 -2.96
C VAL A 284 -29.92 19.39 -3.85
N PRO A 285 -29.00 20.24 -4.35
CA PRO A 285 -29.35 21.23 -5.36
C PRO A 285 -29.56 20.56 -6.72
N VAL A 286 -30.75 20.56 -7.24
CA VAL A 286 -31.09 20.09 -8.58
C VAL A 286 -31.35 21.29 -9.49
N LEU A 287 -30.74 21.27 -10.68
CA LEU A 287 -30.98 22.31 -11.68
C LEU A 287 -32.34 22.07 -12.35
N ASP A 288 -33.20 23.08 -12.36
CA ASP A 288 -34.47 23.07 -13.12
C ASP A 288 -34.20 23.24 -14.64
N GLU A 289 -35.22 23.09 -15.46
CA GLU A 289 -35.15 23.24 -16.91
C GLU A 289 -34.60 24.61 -17.37
N ASN A 290 -34.62 25.62 -16.49
CA ASN A 290 -34.10 26.96 -16.72
C ASN A 290 -32.70 27.19 -16.14
N GLY A 291 -32.04 26.12 -15.63
CA GLY A 291 -30.71 26.21 -15.04
C GLY A 291 -30.66 26.84 -13.64
N ARG A 292 -31.83 27.00 -12.96
CA ARG A 292 -31.87 27.51 -11.57
C ARG A 292 -31.74 26.36 -10.60
N SER A 293 -30.92 26.54 -9.57
CA SER A 293 -30.75 25.57 -8.51
C SER A 293 -31.95 25.58 -7.56
N LYS A 294 -32.59 24.42 -7.39
CA LYS A 294 -33.66 24.19 -6.41
C LYS A 294 -33.24 23.08 -5.47
N LEU A 295 -33.28 23.35 -4.18
CA LEU A 295 -33.07 22.31 -3.16
C LEU A 295 -34.21 21.30 -3.23
N THR A 296 -33.88 20.04 -3.48
CA THR A 296 -34.84 18.95 -3.62
C THR A 296 -34.44 17.82 -2.69
N GLU A 297 -35.39 17.24 -2.01
CA GLU A 297 -35.18 16.02 -1.24
C GLU A 297 -35.16 14.82 -2.18
N VAL A 298 -34.07 14.05 -2.11
CA VAL A 298 -33.86 12.85 -2.90
C VAL A 298 -33.68 11.67 -1.96
N ASP A 299 -34.44 10.61 -2.18
CA ASP A 299 -34.29 9.36 -1.46
C ASP A 299 -33.07 8.58 -2.00
N ARG A 300 -32.21 8.19 -1.08
CA ARG A 300 -30.98 7.44 -1.36
C ARG A 300 -31.05 6.08 -0.66
N THR A 301 -30.47 5.07 -1.29
CA THR A 301 -30.27 3.75 -0.69
C THR A 301 -28.77 3.53 -0.47
N CYS A 302 -28.42 2.99 0.68
CA CYS A 302 -27.07 2.53 0.98
C CYS A 302 -27.13 1.03 1.27
N GLU A 303 -26.46 0.24 0.44
CA GLU A 303 -26.24 -1.17 0.67
C GLU A 303 -24.95 -1.35 1.48
N VAL A 304 -24.98 -2.24 2.46
CA VAL A 304 -23.86 -2.57 3.35
C VAL A 304 -23.56 -4.04 3.22
N ASP A 305 -22.33 -4.37 2.89
CA ASP A 305 -21.85 -5.75 2.83
C ASP A 305 -20.52 -5.87 3.56
N VAL A 306 -20.44 -6.76 4.53
CA VAL A 306 -19.27 -6.98 5.37
C VAL A 306 -18.95 -8.46 5.39
N ALA A 307 -17.73 -8.83 5.09
CA ALA A 307 -17.19 -10.14 5.41
C ALA A 307 -16.14 -9.99 6.50
N LEU A 308 -16.16 -10.89 7.47
CA LEU A 308 -15.25 -10.80 8.61
C LEU A 308 -15.01 -12.18 9.24
N ARG A 309 -13.82 -12.36 9.82
CA ARG A 309 -13.48 -13.50 10.67
C ARG A 309 -12.50 -13.07 11.75
N TRP A 310 -12.44 -13.84 12.84
CA TRP A 310 -11.39 -13.69 13.83
C TRP A 310 -10.40 -14.83 13.75
N GLY A 311 -9.14 -14.47 13.80
CA GLY A 311 -8.04 -15.41 13.99
C GLY A 311 -7.58 -15.48 15.45
N ILE A 312 -6.64 -16.38 15.70
CA ILE A 312 -6.05 -16.55 17.03
C ILE A 312 -5.10 -15.40 17.41
N GLY A 313 -4.58 -14.68 16.43
CA GLY A 313 -3.71 -13.53 16.62
C GLY A 313 -4.42 -12.32 17.23
N TYR A 314 -3.72 -11.22 17.30
CA TYR A 314 -4.20 -9.94 17.84
C TYR A 314 -4.17 -8.80 16.80
N ASP A 315 -3.54 -9.02 15.66
CA ASP A 315 -3.48 -8.01 14.58
C ASP A 315 -4.86 -7.80 13.98
N THR A 316 -5.18 -6.54 13.70
CA THR A 316 -6.44 -6.16 13.06
C THR A 316 -6.18 -5.78 11.61
N SER A 317 -6.85 -6.45 10.68
CA SER A 317 -6.85 -6.10 9.26
C SER A 317 -8.27 -5.71 8.84
N LEU A 318 -8.52 -4.41 8.72
CA LEU A 318 -9.80 -3.87 8.27
C LEU A 318 -9.61 -3.13 6.96
N ARG A 319 -10.23 -3.63 5.89
CA ARG A 319 -10.26 -2.99 4.58
C ARG A 319 -11.64 -2.39 4.35
N THR A 320 -11.68 -1.12 3.98
CA THR A 320 -12.96 -0.42 3.78
C THR A 320 -13.06 0.15 2.39
N PHE A 321 -14.25 0.04 1.81
CA PHE A 321 -14.53 0.46 0.44
C PHE A 321 -15.87 1.17 0.36
N VAL A 322 -15.92 2.13 -0.56
CA VAL A 322 -17.16 2.81 -0.97
C VAL A 322 -17.34 2.57 -2.47
N ASN A 323 -18.39 1.87 -2.86
CA ASN A 323 -18.54 1.31 -4.19
C ASN A 323 -17.36 0.34 -4.47
N ILE A 324 -16.36 0.77 -5.20
CA ILE A 324 -15.12 0.03 -5.47
C ILE A 324 -13.87 0.79 -4.98
N ILE A 325 -14.06 2.00 -4.45
CA ILE A 325 -12.97 2.89 -4.05
C ILE A 325 -12.51 2.49 -2.65
N ALA A 326 -11.22 2.21 -2.51
CA ALA A 326 -10.62 1.98 -1.21
C ALA A 326 -10.58 3.27 -0.39
N THR A 327 -10.96 3.17 0.89
CA THR A 327 -10.93 4.27 1.84
C THR A 327 -9.94 3.97 2.98
N PRO A 328 -8.64 4.06 2.74
CA PRO A 328 -7.62 3.63 3.70
C PRO A 328 -7.61 4.44 5.00
N LYS A 329 -8.14 5.66 4.96
CA LYS A 329 -8.30 6.51 6.15
C LYS A 329 -9.69 6.39 6.78
N GLY A 330 -10.53 5.46 6.29
CA GLY A 330 -11.85 5.16 6.84
C GLY A 330 -12.93 6.17 6.46
N GLY A 331 -13.72 6.58 7.45
CA GLY A 331 -14.84 7.50 7.30
C GLY A 331 -16.06 7.05 8.07
N THR A 332 -17.23 7.60 7.71
CA THR A 332 -18.49 7.35 8.42
C THR A 332 -18.92 5.88 8.46
N HIS A 333 -18.64 5.11 7.41
CA HIS A 333 -18.93 3.66 7.34
C HIS A 333 -18.08 2.87 8.34
N GLN A 334 -16.78 3.15 8.42
CA GLN A 334 -15.88 2.50 9.39
C GLN A 334 -16.28 2.89 10.82
N ALA A 335 -16.55 4.18 11.08
CA ALA A 335 -16.99 4.64 12.39
C ALA A 335 -18.30 3.97 12.82
N GLY A 336 -19.24 3.75 11.87
CA GLY A 336 -20.47 3.00 12.10
C GLY A 336 -20.23 1.54 12.45
N PHE A 337 -19.35 0.87 11.72
CA PHE A 337 -18.94 -0.51 11.94
C PHE A 337 -18.32 -0.69 13.33
N GLU A 338 -17.29 0.10 13.66
CA GLU A 338 -16.57 0.00 14.92
C GLU A 338 -17.49 0.26 16.12
N ALA A 339 -18.38 1.25 16.01
CA ALA A 339 -19.34 1.56 17.07
C ALA A 339 -20.34 0.42 17.29
N ALA A 340 -20.86 -0.17 16.21
CA ALA A 340 -21.79 -1.30 16.28
C ALA A 340 -21.13 -2.54 16.86
N MET A 341 -19.91 -2.86 16.44
CA MET A 341 -19.12 -3.96 16.96
C MET A 341 -18.94 -3.84 18.47
N LEU A 342 -18.41 -2.69 18.92
CA LEU A 342 -18.20 -2.44 20.34
C LEU A 342 -19.50 -2.57 21.16
N LYS A 343 -20.58 -1.95 20.67
CA LYS A 343 -21.89 -1.98 21.34
C LYS A 343 -22.42 -3.40 21.46
N THR A 344 -22.39 -4.15 20.37
CA THR A 344 -22.91 -5.52 20.33
C THR A 344 -22.13 -6.46 21.22
N PHE A 345 -20.80 -6.42 21.18
CA PHE A 345 -19.97 -7.25 22.04
C PHE A 345 -20.12 -6.90 23.52
N ARG A 346 -20.16 -5.62 23.88
CA ARG A 346 -20.42 -5.20 25.25
C ARG A 346 -21.73 -5.79 25.79
N LYS A 347 -22.81 -5.66 25.01
CA LYS A 347 -24.13 -6.20 25.37
C LYS A 347 -24.10 -7.72 25.55
N GLN A 348 -23.45 -8.45 24.64
CA GLN A 348 -23.38 -9.92 24.71
C GLN A 348 -22.46 -10.43 25.83
N ILE A 349 -21.35 -9.76 26.09
CA ILE A 349 -20.44 -10.10 27.18
C ILE A 349 -21.10 -9.80 28.53
N GLU A 350 -21.80 -8.68 28.67
CA GLU A 350 -22.55 -8.34 29.86
C GLU A 350 -23.65 -9.39 30.17
N ALA A 351 -24.43 -9.77 29.15
CA ALA A 351 -25.46 -10.80 29.26
C ALA A 351 -24.89 -12.18 29.68
N ASN A 352 -23.63 -12.47 29.35
CA ASN A 352 -22.93 -13.74 29.60
C ASN A 352 -21.81 -13.59 30.66
N ALA A 353 -21.75 -12.51 31.41
CA ALA A 353 -20.60 -12.15 32.26
C ALA A 353 -20.18 -13.23 33.24
N ARG A 354 -21.13 -13.94 33.83
CA ARG A 354 -20.85 -15.04 34.77
C ARG A 354 -20.18 -16.23 34.08
N LYS A 355 -20.70 -16.61 32.89
CA LYS A 355 -20.16 -17.73 32.08
C LYS A 355 -18.76 -17.42 31.59
N LEU A 356 -18.56 -16.21 31.13
CA LEU A 356 -17.29 -15.73 30.55
C LEU A 356 -16.27 -15.31 31.63
N LYS A 357 -16.67 -15.24 32.87
CA LYS A 357 -15.85 -14.73 33.99
C LYS A 357 -15.26 -13.35 33.68
N ALA A 358 -16.07 -12.48 33.07
CA ALA A 358 -15.62 -11.17 32.54
C ALA A 358 -15.32 -10.16 33.68
N GLY A 359 -15.84 -10.35 34.88
CA GLY A 359 -15.71 -9.39 35.99
C GLY A 359 -16.53 -8.11 35.75
N ASN A 360 -16.08 -7.00 36.35
CA ASN A 360 -16.68 -5.67 36.17
C ASN A 360 -15.96 -4.81 35.12
N ASP A 361 -14.98 -5.39 34.43
CA ASP A 361 -14.15 -4.69 33.49
C ASP A 361 -14.90 -4.41 32.18
N LYS A 362 -14.61 -3.26 31.56
CA LYS A 362 -15.26 -2.85 30.32
C LYS A 362 -14.43 -3.24 29.11
N VAL A 363 -15.09 -3.89 28.16
CA VAL A 363 -14.52 -4.17 26.85
C VAL A 363 -14.30 -2.86 26.08
N GLU A 364 -13.15 -2.69 25.49
CA GLU A 364 -12.79 -1.58 24.61
C GLU A 364 -12.80 -2.04 23.14
N LYS A 365 -12.75 -1.08 22.21
CA LYS A 365 -12.79 -1.33 20.77
C LYS A 365 -11.69 -2.31 20.36
N ASP A 366 -10.48 -2.08 20.83
CA ASP A 366 -9.31 -2.86 20.45
C ASP A 366 -9.38 -4.32 20.93
N ASP A 367 -10.07 -4.59 22.05
CA ASP A 367 -10.32 -5.95 22.51
C ASP A 367 -11.21 -6.73 21.53
N VAL A 368 -12.23 -6.04 20.98
CA VAL A 368 -13.17 -6.62 20.01
C VAL A 368 -12.49 -6.83 18.64
N LEU A 369 -11.66 -5.90 18.23
CA LEU A 369 -11.01 -5.92 16.93
C LEU A 369 -9.73 -6.77 16.90
N ALA A 370 -9.26 -7.25 18.04
CA ALA A 370 -8.07 -8.09 18.12
C ALA A 370 -8.22 -9.40 17.34
N GLY A 371 -7.35 -9.60 16.35
CA GLY A 371 -7.37 -10.74 15.45
C GLY A 371 -8.49 -10.69 14.40
N LEU A 372 -9.16 -9.55 14.23
CA LEU A 372 -10.18 -9.36 13.20
C LEU A 372 -9.53 -9.15 11.84
N THR A 373 -9.93 -9.96 10.87
CA THR A 373 -9.77 -9.67 9.44
C THR A 373 -11.15 -9.38 8.87
N ALA A 374 -11.34 -8.20 8.31
CA ALA A 374 -12.64 -7.77 7.78
C ALA A 374 -12.50 -6.92 6.51
N VAL A 375 -13.47 -7.10 5.62
CA VAL A 375 -13.70 -6.27 4.45
C VAL A 375 -15.09 -5.65 4.59
N LEU A 376 -15.16 -4.33 4.64
CA LEU A 376 -16.41 -3.56 4.72
C LEU A 376 -16.61 -2.81 3.42
N THR A 377 -17.70 -3.07 2.73
CA THR A 377 -18.11 -2.35 1.54
C THR A 377 -19.44 -1.65 1.77
N VAL A 378 -19.56 -0.43 1.29
CA VAL A 378 -20.84 0.26 1.18
C VAL A 378 -21.05 0.69 -0.27
N ARG A 379 -22.28 0.52 -0.77
CA ARG A 379 -22.67 0.96 -2.11
C ARG A 379 -23.75 1.99 -2.00
N LEU A 380 -23.52 3.15 -2.58
CA LEU A 380 -24.48 4.24 -2.62
C LEU A 380 -24.26 5.13 -3.84
N ALA A 381 -25.32 5.76 -4.32
CA ALA A 381 -25.23 6.79 -5.34
C ALA A 381 -24.64 8.06 -4.72
N GLU A 382 -23.75 8.72 -5.44
CA GLU A 382 -23.19 10.04 -5.10
C GLU A 382 -22.59 10.14 -3.67
N PRO A 383 -21.62 9.28 -3.29
CA PRO A 383 -20.95 9.38 -1.99
C PRO A 383 -20.18 10.71 -1.88
N GLN A 384 -20.22 11.33 -0.69
CA GLN A 384 -19.44 12.51 -0.39
C GLN A 384 -18.13 12.08 0.28
N PHE A 385 -16.99 12.53 -0.25
CA PHE A 385 -15.67 12.26 0.30
C PHE A 385 -15.02 13.52 0.87
N GLU A 386 -14.17 13.35 1.86
CA GLU A 386 -13.28 14.40 2.35
C GLU A 386 -12.07 14.51 1.43
N GLY A 387 -12.14 15.38 0.43
CA GLY A 387 -11.04 15.67 -0.50
C GLY A 387 -11.03 14.84 -1.79
N GLN A 388 -10.17 15.28 -2.70
CA GLN A 388 -10.05 14.75 -4.07
C GLN A 388 -9.54 13.30 -4.13
N THR A 389 -8.73 12.88 -3.17
CA THR A 389 -8.15 11.52 -3.12
C THR A 389 -9.15 10.44 -2.72
N LYS A 390 -10.37 10.82 -2.30
CA LYS A 390 -11.47 9.90 -1.92
C LYS A 390 -11.12 8.92 -0.79
N GLU A 391 -10.15 9.24 0.06
CA GLU A 391 -9.64 8.33 1.09
C GLU A 391 -10.55 8.22 2.32
N VAL A 392 -11.47 9.18 2.52
CA VAL A 392 -12.37 9.26 3.68
C VAL A 392 -13.79 9.48 3.21
N LEU A 393 -14.73 8.61 3.61
CA LEU A 393 -16.15 8.83 3.35
C LEU A 393 -16.74 9.80 4.36
N GLY A 394 -17.31 10.90 3.86
CA GLY A 394 -17.94 11.96 4.67
C GLY A 394 -19.45 11.84 4.86
N THR A 395 -20.18 11.10 4.01
CA THR A 395 -21.67 11.01 4.03
C THR A 395 -22.20 10.61 5.41
N PRO A 396 -22.86 11.52 6.18
CA PRO A 396 -23.17 11.28 7.61
C PRO A 396 -24.16 10.13 7.85
N ALA A 397 -25.16 9.99 6.97
CA ALA A 397 -26.22 8.99 7.10
C ALA A 397 -25.70 7.55 7.09
N VAL A 398 -24.60 7.31 6.37
CA VAL A 398 -23.97 5.98 6.23
C VAL A 398 -23.55 5.41 7.58
N ARG A 399 -23.08 6.26 8.51
CA ARG A 399 -22.67 5.81 9.85
C ARG A 399 -23.81 5.09 10.58
N GLN A 400 -25.01 5.64 10.54
CA GLN A 400 -26.16 5.05 11.25
C GLN A 400 -26.67 3.79 10.53
N ILE A 401 -26.64 3.78 9.20
CA ILE A 401 -27.07 2.62 8.40
C ILE A 401 -26.14 1.44 8.65
N VAL A 402 -24.83 1.64 8.52
CA VAL A 402 -23.83 0.59 8.80
C VAL A 402 -23.95 0.10 10.23
N SER A 403 -24.08 1.03 11.20
CA SER A 403 -24.23 0.65 12.61
C SER A 403 -25.46 -0.22 12.84
N ARG A 404 -26.59 0.09 12.23
CA ARG A 404 -27.83 -0.69 12.35
C ARG A 404 -27.72 -2.08 11.74
N VAL A 405 -27.17 -2.16 10.53
CA VAL A 405 -26.98 -3.44 9.81
C VAL A 405 -26.03 -4.34 10.59
N VAL A 406 -24.87 -3.82 10.97
CA VAL A 406 -23.85 -4.59 11.71
C VAL A 406 -24.37 -5.03 13.07
N GLU A 407 -25.04 -4.14 13.84
CA GLU A 407 -25.62 -4.49 15.15
C GLU A 407 -26.64 -5.63 15.03
N LYS A 408 -27.55 -5.55 14.02
CA LYS A 408 -28.57 -6.59 13.79
C LYS A 408 -27.93 -7.93 13.44
N GLU A 409 -27.10 -7.96 12.42
CA GLU A 409 -26.52 -9.19 11.90
C GLU A 409 -25.51 -9.82 12.87
N MET A 410 -24.65 -9.03 13.53
CA MET A 410 -23.74 -9.52 14.56
C MET A 410 -24.49 -10.05 15.78
N THR A 411 -25.59 -9.40 16.20
CA THR A 411 -26.42 -9.92 17.28
C THR A 411 -26.98 -11.28 16.90
N ALA A 412 -27.49 -11.44 15.68
CA ALA A 412 -28.00 -12.73 15.20
C ALA A 412 -26.90 -13.83 15.24
N ARG A 413 -25.69 -13.52 14.80
CA ARG A 413 -24.53 -14.46 14.85
C ARG A 413 -24.15 -14.83 16.29
N LEU A 414 -24.03 -13.85 17.16
CA LEU A 414 -23.61 -14.08 18.57
C LEU A 414 -24.69 -14.74 19.44
N THR A 415 -25.96 -14.72 19.00
CA THR A 415 -27.08 -15.38 19.70
C THR A 415 -27.62 -16.60 18.95
N ALA A 416 -26.89 -17.09 17.95
CA ALA A 416 -27.28 -18.25 17.16
C ALA A 416 -27.52 -19.50 18.03
N THR A 417 -28.52 -20.28 17.67
CA THR A 417 -28.96 -21.46 18.46
C THR A 417 -28.42 -22.78 17.91
N ASN A 418 -28.04 -22.83 16.63
CA ASN A 418 -27.43 -24.03 16.07
C ASN A 418 -26.07 -24.34 16.72
N ARG A 419 -25.70 -25.60 16.77
CA ARG A 419 -24.53 -26.06 17.56
C ARG A 419 -23.22 -25.44 17.08
N HIS A 420 -23.03 -25.34 15.77
CA HIS A 420 -21.77 -24.84 15.18
C HIS A 420 -21.59 -23.36 15.45
N ASP A 421 -22.56 -22.51 15.05
CA ASP A 421 -22.48 -21.06 15.24
C ASP A 421 -22.43 -20.66 16.73
N LYS A 422 -23.16 -21.41 17.58
CA LYS A 422 -23.11 -21.20 19.04
C LYS A 422 -21.73 -21.48 19.62
N GLN A 423 -21.03 -22.49 19.09
CA GLN A 423 -19.67 -22.81 19.51
C GLN A 423 -18.72 -21.68 19.12
N GLN A 424 -18.78 -21.23 17.85
CA GLN A 424 -17.95 -20.13 17.38
C GLN A 424 -18.21 -18.83 18.15
N ALA A 425 -19.49 -18.49 18.36
CA ALA A 425 -19.87 -17.33 19.16
C ALA A 425 -19.29 -17.40 20.60
N SER A 426 -19.33 -18.59 21.25
CA SER A 426 -18.75 -18.76 22.58
C SER A 426 -17.23 -18.58 22.56
N GLN A 427 -16.54 -19.20 21.63
CA GLN A 427 -15.08 -19.08 21.47
C GLN A 427 -14.66 -17.63 21.21
N LEU A 428 -15.40 -16.93 20.36
CA LEU A 428 -15.14 -15.53 20.04
C LEU A 428 -15.34 -14.62 21.26
N LEU A 429 -16.44 -14.79 22.01
CA LEU A 429 -16.67 -14.02 23.22
C LEU A 429 -15.60 -14.31 24.30
N GLU A 430 -15.16 -15.56 24.43
CA GLU A 430 -14.07 -15.96 25.32
C GLU A 430 -12.75 -15.30 24.89
N LYS A 431 -12.44 -15.26 23.58
CA LYS A 431 -11.26 -14.56 23.04
C LYS A 431 -11.30 -13.07 23.39
N VAL A 432 -12.42 -12.38 23.12
CA VAL A 432 -12.53 -10.94 23.40
C VAL A 432 -12.36 -10.65 24.91
N VAL A 433 -12.90 -11.49 25.78
CA VAL A 433 -12.70 -11.36 27.23
C VAL A 433 -11.24 -11.65 27.62
N ALA A 434 -10.58 -12.59 26.98
CA ALA A 434 -9.17 -12.86 27.21
C ALA A 434 -8.30 -11.66 26.79
N GLU A 435 -8.60 -11.04 25.63
CA GLU A 435 -7.91 -9.84 25.17
C GLU A 435 -8.13 -8.63 26.11
N MET A 436 -9.36 -8.42 26.57
CA MET A 436 -9.67 -7.41 27.58
C MET A 436 -8.81 -7.60 28.85
N LYS A 437 -8.73 -8.84 29.36
CA LYS A 437 -7.92 -9.15 30.56
C LYS A 437 -6.44 -8.93 30.30
N SER A 438 -5.95 -9.34 29.13
CA SER A 438 -4.56 -9.12 28.70
C SER A 438 -4.21 -7.63 28.68
N ARG A 439 -5.07 -6.81 28.08
CA ARG A 439 -4.91 -5.34 28.04
C ARG A 439 -4.85 -4.73 29.44
N ILE A 440 -5.79 -5.14 30.31
CA ILE A 440 -5.84 -4.63 31.69
C ILE A 440 -4.61 -5.05 32.48
N SER A 441 -4.19 -6.32 32.36
CA SER A 441 -2.98 -6.83 33.00
C SER A 441 -1.73 -6.08 32.52
N ALA A 442 -1.61 -5.86 31.21
CA ALA A 442 -0.51 -5.09 30.64
C ALA A 442 -0.49 -3.64 31.16
N ARG A 443 -1.68 -2.99 31.28
CA ARG A 443 -1.80 -1.64 31.84
C ARG A 443 -1.39 -1.59 33.31
N VAL A 444 -1.85 -2.53 34.12
CA VAL A 444 -1.46 -2.65 35.54
C VAL A 444 0.03 -2.92 35.68
N HIS A 445 0.58 -3.78 34.83
CA HIS A 445 2.01 -4.07 34.82
C HIS A 445 2.84 -2.83 34.46
N LYS A 446 2.43 -2.10 33.38
CA LYS A 446 3.06 -0.83 32.96
C LYS A 446 2.99 0.23 34.06
N GLU A 447 1.85 0.33 34.76
CA GLU A 447 1.68 1.28 35.87
C GLU A 447 2.51 0.88 37.10
N THR A 448 2.58 -0.41 37.41
CA THR A 448 3.45 -0.95 38.48
C THR A 448 4.92 -0.73 38.12
N GLN A 449 5.30 -0.93 36.89
CA GLN A 449 6.64 -0.68 36.37
C GLN A 449 6.98 0.83 36.41
N ARG A 450 6.03 1.71 35.99
CA ARG A 450 6.19 3.17 36.14
C ARG A 450 6.35 3.59 37.62
N ARG A 451 5.59 3.01 38.53
CA ARG A 451 5.74 3.26 39.97
C ARG A 451 7.07 2.74 40.51
N LYS A 452 7.54 1.56 40.05
CA LYS A 452 8.88 1.05 40.39
C LYS A 452 9.97 1.92 39.81
N ASN A 453 9.86 2.35 38.56
CA ASN A 453 10.84 3.23 37.89
C ASN A 453 10.85 4.64 38.48
N ALA A 454 9.73 5.15 38.99
CA ALA A 454 9.68 6.42 39.75
C ALA A 454 10.33 6.33 41.12
N LEU A 455 10.40 5.11 41.71
CA LEU A 455 11.08 4.84 42.97
C LEU A 455 12.53 4.36 42.80
N GLU A 456 12.89 3.84 41.62
CA GLU A 456 14.22 3.35 41.26
C GLU A 456 14.79 4.13 40.07
N THR A 457 15.29 5.34 40.30
CA THR A 457 15.97 6.17 39.28
C THR A 457 17.30 5.55 38.82
N SER A 458 17.52 4.25 38.89
CA SER A 458 18.81 3.64 38.58
C SER A 458 18.80 2.18 38.15
N SER A 459 18.04 1.77 37.14
CA SER A 459 18.42 0.49 36.53
C SER A 459 18.04 0.38 35.05
N MET A 460 18.71 1.16 34.22
CA MET A 460 18.93 0.77 32.84
C MET A 460 19.67 -0.56 32.79
N PRO A 461 19.45 -1.41 31.78
CA PRO A 461 20.21 -2.65 31.64
C PRO A 461 21.70 -2.35 31.75
N ALA A 462 22.41 -3.08 32.64
CA ALA A 462 23.83 -2.84 32.92
C ALA A 462 24.74 -2.91 31.69
N LYS A 463 24.24 -3.50 30.62
CA LYS A 463 24.93 -3.64 29.32
C LYS A 463 24.69 -2.46 28.34
N LEU A 464 23.77 -1.55 28.62
CA LEU A 464 23.56 -0.36 27.80
C LEU A 464 24.72 0.62 27.95
N VAL A 465 25.32 1.01 26.85
CA VAL A 465 26.29 2.09 26.77
C VAL A 465 25.59 3.34 26.27
N GLU A 466 25.09 4.17 27.20
CA GLU A 466 24.26 5.34 26.92
C GLU A 466 25.02 6.45 26.18
N CYS A 467 24.32 7.30 25.45
CA CYS A 467 24.83 8.54 24.88
C CYS A 467 24.56 9.72 25.83
N ARG A 468 25.23 10.86 25.57
CA ARG A 468 25.10 12.04 26.40
C ARG A 468 23.88 12.91 26.04
N SER A 469 23.43 12.85 24.79
CA SER A 469 22.30 13.63 24.30
C SER A 469 20.97 13.07 24.81
N ASN A 470 20.09 13.97 25.23
CA ASN A 470 18.68 13.67 25.50
C ASN A 470 17.77 14.10 24.33
N ASP A 471 18.33 14.65 23.25
CA ASP A 471 17.60 15.02 22.06
C ASP A 471 17.31 13.77 21.23
N VAL A 472 16.05 13.36 21.22
CA VAL A 472 15.57 12.14 20.54
C VAL A 472 15.90 12.17 19.05
N GLU A 473 15.70 13.29 18.38
CA GLU A 473 15.92 13.40 16.93
C GLU A 473 17.40 13.18 16.53
N ARG A 474 18.32 13.51 17.42
CA ARG A 474 19.75 13.30 17.20
C ARG A 474 20.27 11.98 17.74
N SER A 475 19.56 11.38 18.72
CA SER A 475 20.04 10.18 19.41
C SER A 475 19.80 8.92 18.58
N GLU A 476 20.81 8.07 18.53
CA GLU A 476 20.83 6.82 17.77
C GLU A 476 21.16 5.65 18.71
N LEU A 477 20.37 4.58 18.60
CA LEU A 477 20.65 3.33 19.32
C LEU A 477 21.20 2.30 18.33
N PHE A 478 22.42 1.86 18.52
CA PHE A 478 23.00 0.73 17.81
C PHE A 478 22.78 -0.55 18.60
N ILE A 479 22.11 -1.51 18.01
CA ILE A 479 21.96 -2.86 18.51
C ILE A 479 23.10 -3.69 17.93
N VAL A 480 24.07 -4.07 18.78
CA VAL A 480 25.32 -4.67 18.37
C VAL A 480 25.32 -6.16 18.65
N GLU A 481 25.73 -6.96 17.69
CA GLU A 481 25.86 -8.42 17.85
C GLU A 481 27.08 -8.77 18.68
N GLY A 482 26.85 -9.37 19.84
CA GLY A 482 27.90 -9.90 20.70
C GLY A 482 28.70 -8.86 21.51
N ASP A 483 29.40 -9.35 22.52
CA ASP A 483 30.22 -8.53 23.40
C ASP A 483 31.57 -8.12 22.74
N SER A 484 32.08 -8.90 21.80
CA SER A 484 33.34 -8.60 21.07
C SER A 484 33.20 -7.36 20.20
N ALA A 485 32.14 -7.28 19.40
CA ALA A 485 31.86 -6.09 18.58
C ALA A 485 31.49 -4.88 19.43
N LEU A 486 30.91 -5.05 20.62
CA LEU A 486 30.64 -3.96 21.55
C LEU A 486 31.92 -3.22 21.97
N GLY A 487 33.02 -3.93 22.22
CA GLY A 487 34.28 -3.33 22.60
C GLY A 487 34.81 -2.36 21.56
N THR A 488 34.84 -2.79 20.30
CA THR A 488 35.26 -1.98 19.16
C THR A 488 34.28 -0.83 18.88
N ALA A 489 32.96 -1.11 18.88
CA ALA A 489 31.94 -0.09 18.67
C ALA A 489 31.96 1.00 19.76
N ARG A 490 32.29 0.66 21.01
CA ARG A 490 32.42 1.62 22.11
C ARG A 490 33.51 2.65 21.86
N LEU A 491 34.61 2.25 21.24
CA LEU A 491 35.70 3.13 20.85
C LEU A 491 35.36 3.92 19.58
N ALA A 492 34.66 3.30 18.66
CA ALA A 492 34.30 3.86 17.34
C ALA A 492 33.18 4.92 17.40
N ARG A 493 32.26 4.82 18.37
CA ARG A 493 31.06 5.66 18.43
C ARG A 493 31.29 7.12 18.78
N SER A 494 30.39 7.98 18.37
CA SER A 494 30.24 9.30 19.01
C SER A 494 29.47 9.16 20.32
N SER A 495 30.16 9.35 21.46
CA SER A 495 29.52 9.30 22.77
C SER A 495 28.48 10.41 23.00
N ASN A 496 28.42 11.40 22.12
CA ASN A 496 27.47 12.50 22.25
C ASN A 496 26.04 12.08 21.93
N TYR A 497 25.84 11.26 20.87
CA TYR A 497 24.49 10.93 20.39
C TYR A 497 24.29 9.45 20.00
N GLN A 498 25.33 8.61 20.09
CA GLN A 498 25.25 7.18 19.77
C GLN A 498 25.29 6.32 21.03
N ALA A 499 24.21 5.63 21.32
CA ALA A 499 24.11 4.63 22.35
C ALA A 499 24.32 3.23 21.76
N LEU A 500 24.83 2.28 22.56
CA LEU A 500 25.08 0.90 22.14
C LEU A 500 24.36 -0.06 23.09
N LEU A 501 23.68 -1.05 22.52
CA LEU A 501 23.10 -2.16 23.26
C LEU A 501 23.58 -3.48 22.65
N PRO A 502 24.43 -4.26 23.35
CA PRO A 502 24.81 -5.57 22.86
C PRO A 502 23.66 -6.58 23.07
N ILE A 503 23.47 -7.44 22.09
CA ILE A 503 22.61 -8.60 22.19
C ILE A 503 23.44 -9.87 22.14
N ARG A 504 23.11 -10.84 23.03
CA ARG A 504 23.84 -12.10 23.11
C ARG A 504 23.11 -13.21 22.38
N GLY A 505 23.62 -13.56 21.20
CA GLY A 505 23.09 -14.63 20.38
C GLY A 505 21.71 -14.33 19.78
N LYS A 506 21.03 -15.39 19.38
CA LYS A 506 19.71 -15.31 18.71
C LYS A 506 18.63 -15.00 19.74
N ILE A 507 17.95 -13.88 19.58
CA ILE A 507 16.79 -13.53 20.43
C ILE A 507 15.61 -14.48 20.18
N LEU A 508 14.62 -14.46 21.07
CA LEU A 508 13.41 -15.25 20.94
C LEU A 508 12.68 -14.93 19.62
N ASN A 509 12.26 -15.97 18.90
CA ASN A 509 11.36 -15.80 17.76
C ASN A 509 9.94 -15.48 18.26
N VAL A 510 9.61 -14.19 18.27
CA VAL A 510 8.34 -13.68 18.80
C VAL A 510 7.13 -13.97 17.89
N GLN A 511 7.34 -14.48 16.69
CA GLN A 511 6.27 -15.00 15.83
C GLN A 511 5.64 -16.28 16.40
N LYS A 512 6.44 -17.07 17.16
CA LYS A 512 6.02 -18.36 17.74
C LYS A 512 5.76 -18.28 19.24
N ALA A 513 6.19 -17.21 19.88
CA ALA A 513 6.15 -17.06 21.33
C ALA A 513 4.94 -16.26 21.80
N SER A 514 4.47 -16.53 22.99
CA SER A 514 3.46 -15.70 23.63
C SER A 514 4.05 -14.34 24.07
N ILE A 515 3.18 -13.35 24.30
CA ILE A 515 3.59 -12.04 24.84
C ILE A 515 4.30 -12.22 26.20
N THR A 516 3.81 -13.16 27.03
CA THR A 516 4.41 -13.46 28.33
C THR A 516 5.83 -13.98 28.19
N ASP A 517 6.06 -14.91 27.24
CA ASP A 517 7.40 -15.46 26.98
C ASP A 517 8.34 -14.39 26.41
N MET A 518 7.83 -13.52 25.54
CA MET A 518 8.58 -12.40 24.98
C MET A 518 9.03 -11.42 26.07
N LEU A 519 8.16 -11.05 26.99
CA LEU A 519 8.48 -10.16 28.12
C LEU A 519 9.38 -10.84 29.18
N ALA A 520 9.34 -12.16 29.29
CA ALA A 520 10.22 -12.93 30.17
C ALA A 520 11.62 -13.11 29.56
N ASN A 521 11.77 -12.97 28.24
CA ASN A 521 13.08 -13.06 27.59
C ASN A 521 13.90 -11.81 27.88
N SER A 522 15.10 -11.98 28.45
CA SER A 522 15.96 -10.87 28.91
C SER A 522 16.40 -9.94 27.79
N GLU A 523 16.66 -10.47 26.59
CA GLU A 523 17.09 -9.66 25.43
C GLU A 523 15.93 -8.83 24.86
N CYS A 524 14.76 -9.44 24.70
CA CYS A 524 13.55 -8.73 24.27
C CYS A 524 13.13 -7.67 25.29
N ALA A 525 13.15 -8.00 26.57
CA ALA A 525 12.84 -7.05 27.66
C ALA A 525 13.82 -5.88 27.70
N ALA A 526 15.13 -6.14 27.53
CA ALA A 526 16.15 -5.10 27.47
C ALA A 526 15.93 -4.14 26.27
N LEU A 527 15.60 -4.67 25.09
CA LEU A 527 15.29 -3.87 23.89
C LEU A 527 14.08 -2.97 24.14
N ILE A 528 12.98 -3.51 24.67
CA ILE A 528 11.77 -2.75 24.98
C ILE A 528 12.06 -1.63 25.99
N GLN A 529 12.80 -1.96 27.07
CA GLN A 529 13.17 -1.03 28.12
C GLN A 529 14.07 0.09 27.60
N VAL A 530 15.08 -0.22 26.80
CA VAL A 530 16.06 0.76 26.26
C VAL A 530 15.39 1.69 25.26
N ILE A 531 14.55 1.19 24.36
CA ILE A 531 13.80 2.01 23.42
C ILE A 531 12.80 2.93 24.15
N GLY A 532 12.24 2.45 25.27
CA GLY A 532 11.41 3.27 26.17
C GLY A 532 9.98 3.52 25.70
N ALA A 533 9.61 3.04 24.52
CA ALA A 533 8.30 3.27 23.89
C ALA A 533 7.23 2.22 24.26
N GLY A 534 7.55 1.21 25.05
CA GLY A 534 6.66 0.09 25.33
C GLY A 534 6.61 -0.92 24.18
N SER A 535 5.57 -1.77 24.15
CA SER A 535 5.43 -2.81 23.13
C SER A 535 3.96 -3.15 22.85
N GLY A 536 3.66 -3.62 21.63
CA GLY A 536 2.32 -4.02 21.22
C GLY A 536 1.31 -2.88 21.37
N ARG A 537 0.20 -3.13 22.03
CA ARG A 537 -0.88 -2.15 22.25
C ARG A 537 -0.49 -0.96 23.15
N THR A 538 0.56 -1.11 23.93
CA THR A 538 1.04 -0.04 24.82
C THR A 538 2.19 0.75 24.23
N PHE A 539 2.51 0.51 22.96
CA PHE A 539 3.56 1.22 22.26
C PHE A 539 3.17 2.68 22.04
N ASP A 540 4.07 3.57 22.43
CA ASP A 540 3.92 5.01 22.31
C ASP A 540 5.18 5.59 21.62
N LEU A 541 5.02 6.02 20.38
CA LEU A 541 6.14 6.49 19.57
C LEU A 541 6.80 7.76 20.14
N ASP A 542 6.00 8.61 20.79
CA ASP A 542 6.49 9.86 21.38
C ASP A 542 7.31 9.62 22.66
N ALA A 543 7.14 8.47 23.27
CA ALA A 543 7.95 8.03 24.42
C ALA A 543 9.28 7.37 24.00
N ALA A 544 9.53 7.18 22.70
CA ALA A 544 10.78 6.59 22.22
C ALA A 544 11.97 7.48 22.53
N ARG A 545 13.05 6.88 23.08
CA ARG A 545 14.24 7.59 23.51
C ARG A 545 15.24 7.91 22.39
N TYR A 546 15.08 7.27 21.23
CA TYR A 546 16.00 7.38 20.11
C TYR A 546 15.26 7.65 18.80
N GLY A 547 15.79 8.59 18.01
CA GLY A 547 15.28 8.91 16.67
C GLY A 547 15.63 7.85 15.62
N LYS A 548 16.72 7.09 15.86
CA LYS A 548 17.10 5.94 15.01
C LYS A 548 17.47 4.74 15.86
N VAL A 549 16.97 3.58 15.45
CA VAL A 549 17.35 2.25 15.98
C VAL A 549 18.05 1.52 14.84
N ILE A 550 19.33 1.24 15.01
CA ILE A 550 20.21 0.73 13.96
C ILE A 550 20.68 -0.68 14.37
N MET A 551 20.28 -1.68 13.58
CA MET A 551 20.76 -3.06 13.75
C MET A 551 22.15 -3.17 13.12
N MET A 552 23.14 -3.52 13.91
CA MET A 552 24.52 -3.70 13.51
C MET A 552 24.94 -5.15 13.81
N THR A 553 24.72 -6.01 12.83
CA THR A 553 25.00 -7.46 12.88
C THR A 553 26.12 -7.83 11.92
N ASP A 554 26.76 -8.95 12.17
CA ASP A 554 27.78 -9.52 11.30
C ASP A 554 27.24 -9.78 9.88
N ALA A 555 28.13 -9.83 8.89
CA ALA A 555 27.77 -10.05 7.49
C ALA A 555 27.55 -11.53 7.14
N ASP A 556 27.50 -12.40 8.12
CA ASP A 556 27.32 -13.84 7.97
C ASP A 556 25.85 -14.29 8.09
N VAL A 557 25.62 -15.60 8.00
CA VAL A 557 24.29 -16.23 8.08
C VAL A 557 23.66 -16.03 9.46
N ASP A 558 24.45 -16.06 10.53
CA ASP A 558 23.95 -15.89 11.89
C ASP A 558 23.53 -14.44 12.15
N GLY A 559 24.32 -13.46 11.67
CA GLY A 559 23.95 -12.05 11.74
C GLY A 559 22.70 -11.72 10.92
N ALA A 560 22.54 -12.36 9.74
CA ALA A 560 21.30 -12.24 8.95
C ALA A 560 20.08 -12.80 9.71
N HIS A 561 20.25 -13.92 10.40
CA HIS A 561 19.19 -14.52 11.22
C HIS A 561 18.83 -13.63 12.43
N ILE A 562 19.83 -13.09 13.13
CA ILE A 562 19.63 -12.16 14.26
C ILE A 562 18.87 -10.92 13.80
N ARG A 563 19.27 -10.35 12.67
CA ARG A 563 18.56 -9.21 12.05
C ARG A 563 17.11 -9.54 11.73
N THR A 564 16.83 -10.74 11.20
CA THR A 564 15.46 -11.18 10.91
C THR A 564 14.63 -11.32 12.18
N LEU A 565 15.20 -11.85 13.27
CA LEU A 565 14.53 -11.95 14.57
C LEU A 565 14.24 -10.57 15.17
N LEU A 566 15.17 -9.62 15.07
CA LEU A 566 14.97 -8.21 15.49
C LEU A 566 13.87 -7.55 14.67
N LEU A 567 13.88 -7.73 13.34
CA LEU A 567 12.83 -7.22 12.47
C LEU A 567 11.46 -7.80 12.83
N THR A 568 11.40 -9.09 13.16
CA THR A 568 10.17 -9.75 13.62
C THR A 568 9.66 -9.10 14.91
N LEU A 569 10.56 -8.81 15.89
CA LEU A 569 10.21 -8.12 17.12
C LEU A 569 9.67 -6.71 16.85
N PHE A 570 10.38 -5.92 16.03
CA PHE A 570 9.97 -4.55 15.70
C PHE A 570 8.64 -4.53 14.93
N TYR A 571 8.49 -5.39 13.93
CA TYR A 571 7.27 -5.46 13.14
C TYR A 571 6.05 -5.88 13.97
N ARG A 572 6.21 -6.87 14.86
CA ARG A 572 5.10 -7.41 15.66
C ARG A 572 4.73 -6.55 16.87
N TYR A 573 5.71 -5.97 17.54
CA TYR A 573 5.50 -5.33 18.84
C TYR A 573 5.82 -3.84 18.87
N MET A 574 6.49 -3.31 17.85
CA MET A 574 6.90 -1.91 17.76
C MET A 574 6.65 -1.36 16.34
N ARG A 575 5.59 -1.81 15.70
CA ARG A 575 5.27 -1.48 14.30
C ARG A 575 5.28 0.02 13.99
N PRO A 576 4.73 0.93 14.85
CA PRO A 576 4.82 2.36 14.59
C PRO A 576 6.25 2.90 14.49
N LEU A 577 7.23 2.24 15.16
CA LEU A 577 8.65 2.60 15.03
C LEU A 577 9.18 2.34 13.61
N VAL A 578 8.75 1.23 12.99
CA VAL A 578 9.10 0.87 11.61
C VAL A 578 8.40 1.78 10.61
N GLU A 579 7.11 2.02 10.80
CA GLU A 579 6.29 2.89 9.94
C GLU A 579 6.77 4.35 9.96
N ALA A 580 7.20 4.84 11.13
CA ALA A 580 7.85 6.15 11.26
C ALA A 580 9.26 6.19 10.62
N GLY A 581 9.76 5.04 10.14
CA GLY A 581 11.05 4.91 9.49
C GLY A 581 12.23 5.16 10.42
N ARG A 582 12.10 4.83 11.70
CA ARG A 582 13.17 4.97 12.70
C ARG A 582 14.05 3.71 12.82
N VAL A 583 13.76 2.63 12.08
CA VAL A 583 14.52 1.37 12.09
C VAL A 583 15.42 1.28 10.88
N TYR A 584 16.68 0.94 11.12
CA TYR A 584 17.72 0.84 10.09
C TYR A 584 18.56 -0.43 10.28
N ALA A 585 19.14 -0.92 9.18
CA ALA A 585 20.24 -1.88 9.21
C ALA A 585 21.52 -1.18 8.76
N ALA A 586 22.59 -1.32 9.54
CA ALA A 586 23.91 -0.89 9.14
C ALA A 586 24.42 -1.78 8.00
N VAL A 587 25.15 -1.20 7.07
CA VAL A 587 25.79 -1.90 5.97
C VAL A 587 27.30 -1.75 6.13
N PRO A 588 27.98 -2.63 6.87
CA PRO A 588 29.44 -2.62 6.96
C PRO A 588 30.05 -3.04 5.61
N PRO A 589 31.30 -2.66 5.33
CA PRO A 589 32.00 -3.11 4.14
C PRO A 589 32.32 -4.61 4.21
N LEU A 590 32.35 -5.26 3.05
CA LEU A 590 32.77 -6.65 2.92
C LEU A 590 34.29 -6.79 2.70
N HIS A 591 34.89 -5.80 2.00
CA HIS A 591 36.32 -5.87 1.66
C HIS A 591 37.00 -4.53 1.92
N ARG A 592 38.30 -4.61 2.23
CA ARG A 592 39.22 -3.49 2.30
C ARG A 592 40.36 -3.73 1.31
N VAL A 593 40.50 -2.81 0.36
CA VAL A 593 41.56 -2.84 -0.65
C VAL A 593 42.53 -1.70 -0.40
N GLU A 594 43.80 -2.02 -0.20
CA GLU A 594 44.87 -1.02 -0.09
C GLU A 594 45.55 -0.81 -1.44
N ILE A 595 45.29 0.34 -2.05
CA ILE A 595 45.90 0.71 -3.34
C ILE A 595 47.24 1.35 -3.08
N VAL A 596 48.29 0.81 -3.70
CA VAL A 596 49.69 1.26 -3.52
C VAL A 596 49.86 2.64 -4.19
N ALA A 597 50.27 3.62 -3.41
CA ALA A 597 50.55 4.96 -3.92
C ALA A 597 51.97 5.04 -4.53
N PRO A 598 52.14 5.67 -5.69
CA PRO A 598 53.46 5.87 -6.28
C PRO A 598 54.28 6.91 -5.46
N GLY A 599 55.58 6.66 -5.35
CA GLY A 599 56.54 7.66 -4.84
C GLY A 599 56.55 7.86 -3.34
N GLY A 600 56.22 6.83 -2.52
CA GLY A 600 56.36 6.90 -1.05
C GLY A 600 55.24 7.69 -0.33
N LYS A 601 54.15 8.01 -1.00
CA LYS A 601 52.94 8.53 -0.38
C LYS A 601 52.19 7.44 0.38
N SER A 602 51.35 7.79 1.33
CA SER A 602 50.45 6.84 2.02
C SER A 602 49.54 6.10 1.03
N ASN A 603 49.35 4.80 1.23
CA ASN A 603 48.42 4.02 0.44
C ASN A 603 47.00 4.55 0.57
N GLU A 604 46.25 4.44 -0.49
CA GLU A 604 44.82 4.73 -0.51
C GLU A 604 44.05 3.48 -0.05
N THR A 605 43.15 3.65 0.94
CA THR A 605 42.28 2.55 1.38
C THR A 605 40.90 2.75 0.77
N VAL A 606 40.39 1.74 0.08
CA VAL A 606 39.05 1.73 -0.51
C VAL A 606 38.26 0.54 0.06
N TYR A 607 37.04 0.83 0.50
CA TYR A 607 36.12 -0.19 1.00
C TYR A 607 35.10 -0.54 -0.07
N THR A 608 34.75 -1.82 -0.19
CA THR A 608 33.69 -2.31 -1.07
C THR A 608 32.65 -3.09 -0.28
N TYR A 609 31.39 -2.99 -0.73
CA TYR A 609 30.21 -3.48 -0.01
C TYR A 609 29.52 -4.64 -0.72
N SER A 610 30.07 -5.09 -1.84
CA SER A 610 29.63 -6.28 -2.58
C SER A 610 30.76 -6.85 -3.41
N GLU A 611 30.67 -8.13 -3.77
CA GLU A 611 31.63 -8.79 -4.66
C GLU A 611 31.73 -8.07 -6.02
N ARG A 612 30.59 -7.60 -6.53
CA ARG A 612 30.55 -6.81 -7.77
C ARG A 612 31.34 -5.52 -7.66
N GLN A 613 31.18 -4.77 -6.57
CA GLN A 613 31.94 -3.53 -6.35
C GLN A 613 33.44 -3.82 -6.23
N LEU A 614 33.81 -4.96 -5.63
CA LEU A 614 35.19 -5.38 -5.57
C LEU A 614 35.73 -5.65 -6.98
N ALA A 615 35.01 -6.45 -7.79
CA ALA A 615 35.42 -6.77 -9.15
C ALA A 615 35.58 -5.52 -10.03
N ASP A 616 34.59 -4.60 -9.95
CA ASP A 616 34.61 -3.32 -10.67
C ASP A 616 35.80 -2.43 -10.23
N LEU A 617 36.09 -2.41 -8.92
CA LEU A 617 37.24 -1.68 -8.37
C LEU A 617 38.58 -2.27 -8.88
N LEU A 618 38.72 -3.59 -8.83
CA LEU A 618 39.96 -4.26 -9.27
C LEU A 618 40.19 -4.05 -10.76
N ALA A 619 39.17 -4.20 -11.59
CA ALA A 619 39.26 -3.92 -13.04
C ALA A 619 39.67 -2.47 -13.32
N ARG A 620 39.15 -1.50 -12.53
CA ARG A 620 39.55 -0.09 -12.66
C ARG A 620 41.00 0.14 -12.27
N ILE A 621 41.47 -0.44 -11.14
CA ILE A 621 42.82 -0.32 -10.67
C ILE A 621 43.81 -0.90 -11.72
N GLU A 622 43.44 -2.01 -12.33
CA GLU A 622 44.22 -2.65 -13.38
C GLU A 622 44.27 -1.81 -14.66
N ALA A 623 43.13 -1.25 -15.08
CA ALA A 623 43.06 -0.35 -16.23
C ALA A 623 43.87 0.96 -16.02
N GLU A 624 43.96 1.45 -14.80
CA GLU A 624 44.79 2.60 -14.43
C GLU A 624 46.27 2.27 -14.26
N GLY A 625 46.69 0.99 -14.39
CA GLY A 625 48.05 0.52 -14.19
C GLY A 625 48.55 0.66 -12.74
N ARG A 626 47.62 0.76 -11.78
CA ARG A 626 47.92 0.85 -10.35
C ARG A 626 48.08 -0.56 -9.76
N ARG A 627 48.59 -0.64 -8.56
CA ARG A 627 48.73 -1.91 -7.82
C ARG A 627 48.01 -1.83 -6.50
N TYR A 628 47.55 -2.95 -6.02
CA TYR A 628 46.96 -3.07 -4.67
C TYR A 628 47.73 -4.15 -3.89
N LYS A 629 47.58 -4.14 -2.57
CA LYS A 629 48.20 -5.14 -1.70
C LYS A 629 47.37 -6.41 -1.66
N GLU A 630 48.03 -7.55 -1.71
CA GLU A 630 47.42 -8.86 -1.47
C GLU A 630 47.94 -9.45 -0.14
N PRO A 631 47.14 -10.26 0.58
CA PRO A 631 45.74 -10.61 0.25
C PRO A 631 44.80 -9.44 0.56
N ILE A 632 43.70 -9.31 -0.23
CA ILE A 632 42.62 -8.38 0.05
C ILE A 632 41.96 -8.83 1.35
N GLN A 633 41.76 -7.89 2.27
CA GLN A 633 41.09 -8.17 3.53
C GLN A 633 39.60 -8.28 3.32
N ARG A 634 39.04 -9.46 3.65
CA ARG A 634 37.58 -9.69 3.69
C ARG A 634 37.11 -9.68 5.14
N TYR A 635 36.09 -8.92 5.45
CA TYR A 635 35.46 -8.88 6.77
C TYR A 635 34.29 -9.87 6.82
N LYS A 636 34.36 -10.84 7.72
CA LYS A 636 33.26 -11.78 8.00
C LYS A 636 32.38 -11.30 9.16
N GLY A 637 32.97 -10.54 10.08
CA GLY A 637 32.26 -10.01 11.21
C GLY A 637 32.78 -8.63 11.65
N LEU A 638 31.96 -7.90 12.40
CA LEU A 638 32.29 -6.58 12.93
C LEU A 638 33.48 -6.59 13.90
N GLY A 639 33.70 -7.72 14.56
CA GLY A 639 34.82 -7.92 15.48
C GLY A 639 36.19 -8.01 14.81
N GLU A 640 36.23 -8.17 13.48
CA GLU A 640 37.46 -8.19 12.69
C GLU A 640 37.94 -6.77 12.29
N MET A 641 37.09 -5.76 12.49
CA MET A 641 37.39 -4.37 12.23
C MET A 641 38.01 -3.72 13.46
N ASP A 642 39.02 -2.90 13.26
CA ASP A 642 39.47 -2.02 14.34
C ASP A 642 38.51 -0.83 14.53
N ALA A 643 38.69 -0.10 15.64
CA ALA A 643 37.76 0.96 16.00
C ALA A 643 37.72 2.11 14.98
N ASP A 644 38.84 2.46 14.36
CA ASP A 644 38.91 3.54 13.38
C ASP A 644 38.22 3.12 12.07
N GLN A 645 38.38 1.87 11.63
CA GLN A 645 37.71 1.32 10.47
C GLN A 645 36.20 1.27 10.69
N LEU A 646 35.74 0.77 11.84
CA LEU A 646 34.33 0.70 12.18
C LEU A 646 33.71 2.10 12.29
N ALA A 647 34.47 3.06 12.87
CA ALA A 647 34.04 4.45 12.94
C ALA A 647 33.83 5.03 11.54
N GLU A 648 34.88 4.96 10.69
CA GLU A 648 34.86 5.56 9.37
C GLU A 648 33.80 4.96 8.42
N THR A 649 33.62 3.65 8.43
CA THR A 649 32.79 2.95 7.44
C THR A 649 31.34 2.76 7.87
N THR A 650 31.07 2.62 9.18
CA THR A 650 29.79 2.11 9.68
C THR A 650 29.10 3.04 10.69
N MET A 651 29.87 3.84 11.46
CA MET A 651 29.29 4.66 12.53
C MET A 651 29.30 6.17 12.24
N ASP A 652 30.28 6.71 11.50
CA ASP A 652 30.33 8.13 11.15
C ASP A 652 29.17 8.49 10.20
N VAL A 653 28.35 9.46 10.62
CA VAL A 653 27.17 9.93 9.86
C VAL A 653 27.51 10.38 8.43
N ARG A 654 28.76 10.84 8.20
CA ARG A 654 29.21 11.38 6.90
C ARG A 654 29.49 10.29 5.86
N HIS A 655 29.90 9.10 6.30
CA HIS A 655 30.41 8.07 5.41
C HIS A 655 29.63 6.74 5.46
N ARG A 656 28.96 6.47 6.58
CA ARG A 656 28.22 5.22 6.79
C ARG A 656 27.08 5.03 5.81
N MET A 657 26.82 3.78 5.50
CA MET A 657 25.61 3.38 4.77
C MET A 657 24.61 2.73 5.71
N LEU A 658 23.38 3.23 5.69
CA LEU A 658 22.25 2.68 6.43
C LEU A 658 21.14 2.30 5.46
N ARG A 659 20.66 1.08 5.57
CA ARG A 659 19.43 0.65 4.89
C ARG A 659 18.25 0.93 5.80
N ARG A 660 17.42 1.89 5.41
CA ARG A 660 16.16 2.16 6.13
C ARG A 660 15.18 1.02 5.90
N ILE A 661 14.60 0.52 6.98
CA ILE A 661 13.55 -0.50 6.90
C ILE A 661 12.22 0.20 6.68
N ARG A 662 11.50 -0.23 5.64
CA ARG A 662 10.17 0.28 5.29
C ARG A 662 9.21 -0.86 5.16
N VAL A 663 7.96 -0.62 5.49
CA VAL A 663 6.85 -1.52 5.19
C VAL A 663 6.08 -0.85 4.06
N GLU A 664 6.43 -1.19 2.83
CA GLU A 664 5.79 -0.65 1.61
C GLU A 664 4.47 -1.38 1.35
N ASP A 665 4.43 -2.68 1.64
CA ASP A 665 3.25 -3.52 1.59
C ASP A 665 3.10 -4.28 2.90
N ALA A 666 2.08 -3.91 3.68
CA ALA A 666 1.83 -4.54 4.99
C ALA A 666 1.37 -6.00 4.86
N GLU A 667 0.69 -6.35 3.77
CA GLU A 667 0.22 -7.71 3.52
C GLU A 667 1.36 -8.62 3.10
N ALA A 668 2.20 -8.15 2.18
CA ALA A 668 3.39 -8.88 1.77
C ALA A 668 4.37 -9.08 2.93
N ALA A 669 4.55 -8.06 3.79
CA ALA A 669 5.37 -8.17 4.99
C ALA A 669 4.80 -9.20 5.97
N GLU A 670 3.48 -9.16 6.22
CA GLU A 670 2.80 -10.13 7.10
C GLU A 670 2.94 -11.56 6.57
N HIS A 671 2.71 -11.73 5.27
CA HIS A 671 2.90 -13.03 4.62
C HIS A 671 4.34 -13.54 4.75
N ALA A 672 5.33 -12.68 4.48
CA ALA A 672 6.75 -13.03 4.59
C ALA A 672 7.13 -13.44 6.03
N PHE A 673 6.71 -12.68 7.06
CA PHE A 673 6.99 -13.05 8.45
C PHE A 673 6.27 -14.33 8.87
N SER A 674 5.04 -14.55 8.44
CA SER A 674 4.30 -15.78 8.74
C SER A 674 4.91 -17.00 8.05
N LEU A 675 5.32 -16.86 6.79
CA LEU A 675 5.98 -17.90 6.02
C LEU A 675 7.35 -18.26 6.59
N LEU A 676 8.20 -17.25 6.81
CA LEU A 676 9.60 -17.47 7.19
C LEU A 676 9.79 -17.75 8.67
N MET A 677 9.02 -17.09 9.53
CA MET A 677 9.20 -17.10 10.99
C MET A 677 8.09 -17.86 11.72
N GLY A 678 6.99 -18.20 11.06
CA GLY A 678 5.84 -18.92 11.62
C GLY A 678 6.10 -20.37 11.99
N SER A 679 5.10 -21.05 12.55
CA SER A 679 5.17 -22.45 12.98
C SER A 679 5.06 -23.46 11.84
N GLU A 680 4.39 -23.07 10.73
CA GLU A 680 4.18 -23.94 9.58
C GLU A 680 5.50 -24.22 8.83
N VAL A 681 5.83 -25.50 8.70
CA VAL A 681 7.12 -25.94 8.10
C VAL A 681 6.96 -26.17 6.59
N ALA A 682 5.81 -26.71 6.16
CA ALA A 682 5.62 -27.12 4.77
C ALA A 682 5.69 -25.93 3.79
N PRO A 683 4.96 -24.81 3.98
CA PRO A 683 5.05 -23.65 3.08
C PRO A 683 6.47 -23.06 3.02
N ARG A 684 7.19 -23.05 4.15
CA ARG A 684 8.58 -22.57 4.20
C ARG A 684 9.52 -23.46 3.43
N LYS A 685 9.33 -24.78 3.51
CA LYS A 685 10.13 -25.75 2.75
C LYS A 685 9.91 -25.56 1.24
N ASP A 686 8.66 -25.39 0.83
CA ASP A 686 8.31 -25.19 -0.57
C ASP A 686 8.92 -23.88 -1.10
N PHE A 687 8.82 -22.79 -0.35
CA PHE A 687 9.45 -21.51 -0.67
C PHE A 687 10.99 -21.63 -0.82
N ILE A 688 11.66 -22.39 0.07
CA ILE A 688 13.10 -22.61 -0.02
C ILE A 688 13.45 -23.44 -1.27
N ILE A 689 12.65 -24.46 -1.59
CA ILE A 689 12.87 -25.31 -2.78
C ILE A 689 12.69 -24.48 -4.07
N GLU A 690 11.65 -23.68 -4.15
CA GLU A 690 11.42 -22.78 -5.29
C GLU A 690 12.53 -21.75 -5.41
N GLY A 691 12.93 -21.12 -4.29
CA GLY A 691 14.02 -20.15 -4.26
C GLY A 691 15.39 -20.73 -4.58
N ALA A 692 15.63 -22.00 -4.29
CA ALA A 692 16.93 -22.66 -4.53
C ALA A 692 17.30 -22.73 -6.03
N THR A 693 16.33 -22.72 -6.92
CA THR A 693 16.55 -22.69 -8.38
C THR A 693 17.10 -21.36 -8.88
N HIS A 694 16.92 -20.28 -8.11
CA HIS A 694 17.36 -18.92 -8.42
C HIS A 694 18.51 -18.43 -7.54
N LEU A 695 19.07 -19.32 -6.73
CA LEU A 695 20.11 -18.98 -5.78
C LEU A 695 21.45 -18.86 -6.51
N ASP A 696 22.01 -17.67 -6.45
CA ASP A 696 23.38 -17.40 -6.84
C ASP A 696 24.30 -18.08 -5.81
N GLN A 697 25.04 -19.11 -6.20
CA GLN A 697 25.90 -19.85 -5.29
C GLN A 697 26.95 -18.96 -4.61
N GLU A 698 27.30 -17.83 -5.21
CA GLU A 698 28.22 -16.85 -4.64
C GLU A 698 27.66 -16.08 -3.44
N ARG A 699 26.35 -16.16 -3.21
CA ARG A 699 25.67 -15.52 -2.05
C ARG A 699 25.55 -16.45 -0.84
N ILE A 700 25.89 -17.70 -0.98
CA ILE A 700 25.94 -18.65 0.13
C ILE A 700 27.36 -18.64 0.64
N ASP A 701 27.61 -17.98 1.77
CA ASP A 701 28.85 -18.17 2.50
C ASP A 701 28.91 -19.62 2.99
N ALA A 702 29.71 -20.40 2.33
CA ALA A 702 30.12 -21.72 2.78
C ALA A 702 31.23 -21.59 3.83
#